data_c8e3842a5a95675c4945eb7526bd2626
#
_entry.id   c8e3842a5a95675c4945eb7526bd2626
#
_cell.length_a   1.000
_cell.length_b   1.000
_cell.length_c   1.000
_cell.angle_alpha   90.00
_cell.angle_beta   90.00
_cell.angle_gamma   90.00
#
_symmetry.space_group_name_H-M   'P 1'
#
loop_
_entity.id
_entity.type
_entity.pdbx_description
1 polymer ?
#
loop_
_entity_poly.entity_id
_entity_poly.type
_entity_poly.pdbx_seq_one_letter_code
_entity_poly.pdbx_strand_id
1 'polypeptide(L)'
;MISALMLLVAVWSMAALNDEDGSRLWLRMEKTNTTATVKGVKGTAMTELQSYWQGCPVVLKRQKGMPADAYAIKSVGEKAVITAANDTGLLYGAFHLLRLQQTGQPTTGLDIKEQPAYDLRILNHWDNPNGTVERGFAGKSIFLNPDPKRMKTYARANASIGINGTVLNNVNAKPEALSTESLKKAQEIADQLRPYGIRVYLSINFASPIKVGGLKTADPLDAEVVNWWKDKVNEIYKMIPDFGGFLVKANSEGEPGPQDFKRTHADGANMLGKVLKPHKGIVMWRAFVYAPQSPDRASQACLEFVPLDGQFADNVIIQIKNGPVDFQPREPYNPLFTSLQKTPMMVEFQITQEYLGAANHLVYLAPMWKEFFGWVKPASLKAMAGVANIGDDTNWCGHHFAQSNWYAFGRLAWNPALTSEQIAEEWLQQTFSLTPDPSPKGEGRIYSQLLGVMLDSREACVSYMMPLGIHHIFAGTHHYGPEPWYAPRGLRADWTPPYYHKADSIGLGFDRTLAGSGNVKQYPEELCRLYNDINTCPENLLAWFHHVPWDHKMKSGRTFWDELCHKYDDGVREARHFLVVWDAMKPYVDLQRFDEVQRKLRIQARDAEWWRDACLLYFQTFSKRPIPSDMEHPVHNLDEMKQFRIPITMYENPPYGYTK
;
A
#
# COMPACT_ATOMS: atom_id res chain seq x y z
N MET A 1 -35.67 -29.31 -28.74
CA MET A 1 -34.19 -29.44 -28.73
C MET A 1 -33.46 -28.12 -28.46
N ILE A 2 -33.91 -26.98 -28.96
CA ILE A 2 -33.27 -25.68 -28.74
C ILE A 2 -33.34 -25.20 -27.28
N SER A 3 -34.48 -25.45 -26.59
CA SER A 3 -34.64 -25.06 -25.17
C SER A 3 -33.78 -25.88 -24.21
N ALA A 4 -33.48 -27.15 -24.52
CA ALA A 4 -32.60 -27.98 -23.69
C ALA A 4 -31.12 -27.60 -23.84
N LEU A 5 -30.72 -27.12 -25.04
CA LEU A 5 -29.36 -26.65 -25.29
C LEU A 5 -29.05 -25.31 -24.59
N MET A 6 -30.04 -24.40 -24.53
CA MET A 6 -29.88 -23.13 -23.77
C MET A 6 -29.83 -23.37 -22.26
N LEU A 7 -30.58 -24.35 -21.72
CA LEU A 7 -30.50 -24.71 -20.30
C LEU A 7 -29.13 -25.36 -19.96
N LEU A 8 -28.59 -26.19 -20.85
CA LEU A 8 -27.24 -26.78 -20.64
C LEU A 8 -26.12 -25.73 -20.69
N VAL A 9 -26.20 -24.75 -21.59
CA VAL A 9 -25.23 -23.66 -21.67
C VAL A 9 -25.34 -22.74 -20.43
N ALA A 10 -26.56 -22.46 -19.96
CA ALA A 10 -26.77 -21.69 -18.73
C ALA A 10 -26.26 -22.42 -17.46
N VAL A 11 -26.47 -23.76 -17.39
CA VAL A 11 -25.99 -24.57 -16.26
C VAL A 11 -24.46 -24.69 -16.30
N TRP A 12 -23.83 -24.78 -17.47
CA TRP A 12 -22.37 -24.75 -17.59
C TRP A 12 -21.76 -23.38 -17.22
N SER A 13 -22.42 -22.28 -17.57
CA SER A 13 -21.96 -20.97 -17.15
C SER A 13 -22.11 -20.78 -15.62
N MET A 14 -23.16 -21.29 -15.00
CA MET A 14 -23.34 -21.22 -13.54
C MET A 14 -22.37 -22.12 -12.77
N ALA A 15 -22.02 -23.29 -13.28
CA ALA A 15 -21.02 -24.17 -12.65
C ALA A 15 -19.59 -23.61 -12.74
N ALA A 16 -19.26 -22.87 -13.82
CA ALA A 16 -17.98 -22.19 -13.97
C ALA A 16 -17.83 -20.91 -13.10
N LEU A 17 -18.95 -20.39 -12.55
CA LEU A 17 -19.01 -19.16 -11.78
C LEU A 17 -18.68 -19.32 -10.28
N ASN A 18 -18.48 -20.54 -9.77
CA ASN A 18 -18.30 -20.80 -8.34
C ASN A 18 -16.91 -21.33 -7.96
N ASP A 19 -15.91 -21.25 -8.84
CA ASP A 19 -14.59 -21.86 -8.61
C ASP A 19 -13.49 -20.79 -8.47
N GLU A 20 -13.71 -19.84 -7.57
CA GLU A 20 -12.69 -18.83 -7.23
C GLU A 20 -11.71 -19.42 -6.21
N ASP A 21 -10.53 -19.83 -6.70
CA ASP A 21 -9.45 -20.39 -5.88
C ASP A 21 -8.31 -19.37 -5.61
N GLY A 22 -8.48 -18.10 -6.06
CA GLY A 22 -7.49 -17.04 -5.94
C GLY A 22 -6.31 -17.15 -6.91
N SER A 23 -6.28 -18.15 -7.81
CA SER A 23 -5.16 -18.31 -8.75
C SER A 23 -5.16 -17.29 -9.89
N ARG A 24 -6.26 -16.56 -10.09
CA ARG A 24 -6.43 -15.64 -11.21
C ARG A 24 -6.07 -14.20 -10.87
N LEU A 25 -6.47 -13.69 -9.70
CA LEU A 25 -6.36 -12.27 -9.30
C LEU A 25 -7.00 -11.37 -10.39
N TRP A 26 -6.25 -10.44 -10.97
CA TRP A 26 -6.63 -9.65 -12.15
C TRP A 26 -6.22 -10.30 -13.49
N LEU A 27 -5.49 -11.43 -13.48
CA LEU A 27 -5.06 -12.17 -14.66
C LEU A 27 -6.09 -13.25 -15.05
N ARG A 28 -7.34 -12.84 -15.29
CA ARG A 28 -8.50 -13.71 -15.53
C ARG A 28 -8.64 -14.10 -17.00
N MET A 29 -7.52 -14.53 -17.58
CA MET A 29 -7.48 -15.03 -18.95
C MET A 29 -7.74 -16.53 -18.99
N GLU A 30 -8.57 -16.97 -19.92
CA GLU A 30 -8.70 -18.39 -20.22
C GLU A 30 -7.50 -18.90 -21.03
N LYS A 31 -7.06 -20.12 -20.72
CA LYS A 31 -6.02 -20.76 -21.52
C LYS A 31 -6.52 -20.98 -22.93
N THR A 32 -5.74 -20.58 -23.90
CA THR A 32 -6.10 -20.82 -25.32
C THR A 32 -5.91 -22.28 -25.68
N ASN A 33 -6.88 -22.84 -26.41
CA ASN A 33 -6.76 -24.16 -27.03
C ASN A 33 -6.03 -24.10 -28.38
N THR A 34 -5.86 -22.90 -28.93
CA THR A 34 -5.09 -22.66 -30.16
C THR A 34 -3.77 -22.02 -29.77
N THR A 35 -2.67 -22.75 -29.98
CA THR A 35 -1.33 -22.21 -29.68
C THR A 35 -1.05 -21.05 -30.61
N ALA A 36 -1.11 -19.83 -30.11
CA ALA A 36 -0.65 -18.67 -30.85
C ALA A 36 0.79 -18.90 -31.32
N THR A 37 1.10 -18.54 -32.55
CA THR A 37 2.48 -18.71 -33.07
C THR A 37 3.39 -17.70 -32.39
N VAL A 38 4.10 -18.12 -31.34
CA VAL A 38 5.12 -17.33 -30.66
C VAL A 38 6.50 -17.87 -31.00
N LYS A 39 7.35 -17.01 -31.54
CA LYS A 39 8.72 -17.36 -31.97
C LYS A 39 9.76 -16.46 -31.31
N GLY A 40 11.02 -16.90 -31.34
CA GLY A 40 12.17 -16.12 -30.88
C GLY A 40 12.72 -16.57 -29.53
N VAL A 41 12.99 -15.66 -28.62
CA VAL A 41 13.61 -15.92 -27.30
C VAL A 41 12.71 -16.82 -26.46
N LYS A 42 13.25 -17.98 -26.05
CA LYS A 42 12.58 -18.92 -25.16
C LYS A 42 12.64 -18.37 -23.72
N GLY A 43 11.59 -18.60 -22.91
CA GLY A 43 11.53 -18.22 -21.51
C GLY A 43 10.10 -17.94 -21.06
N THR A 44 9.95 -17.32 -19.89
CA THR A 44 8.64 -17.07 -19.23
C THR A 44 7.71 -16.25 -20.13
N ALA A 45 8.23 -15.23 -20.83
CA ALA A 45 7.44 -14.42 -21.79
C ALA A 45 6.79 -15.27 -22.89
N MET A 46 7.55 -16.20 -23.46
CA MET A 46 7.03 -17.12 -24.49
C MET A 46 5.94 -18.02 -23.92
N THR A 47 6.17 -18.59 -22.74
CA THR A 47 5.21 -19.47 -22.07
C THR A 47 3.89 -18.76 -21.76
N GLU A 48 3.94 -17.53 -21.26
CA GLU A 48 2.75 -16.73 -20.97
C GLU A 48 1.95 -16.44 -22.23
N LEU A 49 2.61 -15.99 -23.29
CA LEU A 49 1.95 -15.71 -24.57
C LEU A 49 1.36 -16.98 -25.21
N GLN A 50 2.09 -18.10 -25.20
CA GLN A 50 1.58 -19.38 -25.71
C GLN A 50 0.36 -19.87 -24.93
N SER A 51 0.28 -19.55 -23.66
CA SER A 51 -0.83 -19.99 -22.78
C SER A 51 -2.09 -19.14 -22.91
N TYR A 52 -1.96 -17.82 -23.17
CA TYR A 52 -3.06 -16.88 -22.99
C TYR A 52 -3.30 -15.90 -24.14
N TRP A 53 -2.33 -15.74 -25.07
CA TRP A 53 -2.48 -14.81 -26.18
C TRP A 53 -3.32 -15.40 -27.30
N GLN A 54 -4.35 -14.68 -27.75
CA GLN A 54 -5.31 -15.10 -28.78
C GLN A 54 -5.21 -14.26 -30.07
N GLY A 55 -4.29 -13.28 -30.11
CA GLY A 55 -4.12 -12.35 -31.23
C GLY A 55 -3.17 -12.85 -32.31
N CYS A 56 -2.61 -11.91 -33.05
CA CYS A 56 -1.67 -12.18 -34.17
C CYS A 56 -0.40 -12.90 -33.71
N PRO A 57 0.39 -13.51 -34.65
CA PRO A 57 1.67 -14.11 -34.33
C PRO A 57 2.61 -13.13 -33.62
N VAL A 58 3.37 -13.61 -32.62
CA VAL A 58 4.31 -12.80 -31.83
C VAL A 58 5.74 -13.23 -32.02
N VAL A 59 6.65 -12.27 -32.11
CA VAL A 59 8.10 -12.54 -32.18
C VAL A 59 8.80 -11.84 -31.03
N LEU A 60 9.54 -12.63 -30.22
CA LEU A 60 10.34 -12.11 -29.09
C LEU A 60 11.80 -11.94 -29.54
N LYS A 61 12.36 -10.73 -29.40
CA LYS A 61 13.74 -10.41 -29.82
C LYS A 61 14.50 -9.71 -28.68
N ARG A 62 15.76 -10.07 -28.48
CA ARG A 62 16.68 -9.28 -27.67
C ARG A 62 17.36 -8.20 -28.51
N GLN A 63 17.49 -7.02 -27.94
CA GLN A 63 18.18 -5.88 -28.54
C GLN A 63 19.12 -5.25 -27.51
N LYS A 64 20.40 -5.27 -27.79
CA LYS A 64 21.42 -4.60 -26.97
C LYS A 64 21.21 -3.08 -26.96
N GLY A 65 21.57 -2.44 -25.86
CA GLY A 65 21.52 -0.98 -25.71
C GLY A 65 20.18 -0.41 -25.25
N MET A 66 19.13 -1.23 -25.10
CA MET A 66 17.91 -0.80 -24.41
C MET A 66 18.14 -0.76 -22.89
N PRO A 67 17.49 0.16 -22.14
CA PRO A 67 17.54 0.16 -20.70
C PRO A 67 17.03 -1.19 -20.13
N ALA A 68 17.51 -1.56 -18.95
CA ALA A 68 16.98 -2.70 -18.22
C ALA A 68 15.46 -2.49 -17.99
N ASP A 69 14.70 -3.57 -18.04
CA ASP A 69 13.23 -3.58 -17.88
C ASP A 69 12.43 -2.82 -18.97
N ALA A 70 13.06 -2.03 -19.84
CA ALA A 70 12.39 -1.39 -20.97
C ALA A 70 12.04 -2.41 -22.08
N TYR A 71 10.95 -2.13 -22.80
CA TYR A 71 10.54 -2.90 -23.97
C TYR A 71 9.92 -2.02 -25.05
N ALA A 72 9.89 -2.55 -26.28
CA ALA A 72 9.10 -1.99 -27.36
C ALA A 72 8.20 -3.09 -27.96
N ILE A 73 6.98 -2.71 -28.35
CA ILE A 73 6.04 -3.58 -29.06
C ILE A 73 5.69 -2.90 -30.39
N LYS A 74 6.02 -3.52 -31.50
CA LYS A 74 5.75 -2.96 -32.83
C LYS A 74 5.04 -3.95 -33.74
N SER A 75 3.98 -3.49 -34.42
CA SER A 75 3.37 -4.27 -35.49
C SER A 75 4.25 -4.23 -36.74
N VAL A 76 4.58 -5.40 -37.29
CA VAL A 76 5.37 -5.58 -38.51
C VAL A 76 4.62 -6.56 -39.42
N GLY A 77 3.94 -6.06 -40.45
CA GLY A 77 2.98 -6.84 -41.20
C GLY A 77 1.89 -7.37 -40.25
N GLU A 78 1.58 -8.63 -40.34
CA GLU A 78 0.56 -9.29 -39.50
C GLU A 78 1.10 -9.82 -38.14
N LYS A 79 2.24 -9.33 -37.67
CA LYS A 79 2.89 -9.83 -36.45
C LYS A 79 3.12 -8.71 -35.46
N ALA A 80 3.05 -9.03 -34.17
CA ALA A 80 3.58 -8.19 -33.10
C ALA A 80 5.04 -8.61 -32.80
N VAL A 81 5.94 -7.64 -32.70
CA VAL A 81 7.34 -7.88 -32.34
C VAL A 81 7.60 -7.22 -31.01
N ILE A 82 7.92 -8.01 -29.98
CA ILE A 82 8.36 -7.51 -28.68
C ILE A 82 9.89 -7.52 -28.65
N THR A 83 10.47 -6.37 -28.32
CA THR A 83 11.92 -6.18 -28.26
C THR A 83 12.33 -5.65 -26.90
N ALA A 84 13.36 -6.23 -26.25
CA ALA A 84 13.90 -5.79 -24.97
C ALA A 84 15.38 -6.18 -24.83
N ALA A 85 16.09 -5.59 -23.85
CA ALA A 85 17.49 -5.94 -23.57
C ALA A 85 17.63 -7.32 -22.92
N ASN A 86 16.67 -7.73 -22.11
CA ASN A 86 16.71 -8.93 -21.28
C ASN A 86 15.34 -9.66 -21.24
N ASP A 87 15.30 -10.80 -20.54
CA ASP A 87 14.11 -11.63 -20.46
C ASP A 87 12.98 -10.96 -19.63
N THR A 88 13.35 -10.18 -18.63
CA THR A 88 12.38 -9.42 -17.80
C THR A 88 11.65 -8.38 -18.64
N GLY A 89 12.37 -7.60 -19.46
CA GLY A 89 11.73 -6.64 -20.38
C GLY A 89 10.83 -7.32 -21.41
N LEU A 90 11.24 -8.50 -21.95
CA LEU A 90 10.36 -9.30 -22.83
C LEU A 90 9.09 -9.75 -22.10
N LEU A 91 9.21 -10.13 -20.83
CA LEU A 91 8.07 -10.56 -20.02
C LEU A 91 7.10 -9.40 -19.75
N TYR A 92 7.61 -8.21 -19.41
CA TYR A 92 6.78 -7.02 -19.24
C TYR A 92 6.05 -6.65 -20.55
N GLY A 93 6.73 -6.73 -21.69
CA GLY A 93 6.10 -6.56 -23.01
C GLY A 93 5.03 -7.61 -23.29
N ALA A 94 5.25 -8.87 -22.92
CA ALA A 94 4.26 -9.93 -23.04
C ALA A 94 3.02 -9.65 -22.18
N PHE A 95 3.17 -9.25 -20.91
CA PHE A 95 2.06 -8.87 -20.06
C PHE A 95 1.36 -7.60 -20.54
N HIS A 96 2.06 -6.67 -21.18
CA HIS A 96 1.41 -5.51 -21.83
C HIS A 96 0.47 -5.96 -22.96
N LEU A 97 0.92 -6.85 -23.87
CA LEU A 97 0.02 -7.39 -24.89
C LEU A 97 -1.18 -8.11 -24.28
N LEU A 98 -0.98 -8.92 -23.26
CA LEU A 98 -2.06 -9.62 -22.57
C LEU A 98 -3.02 -8.64 -21.90
N ARG A 99 -2.55 -7.53 -21.32
CA ARG A 99 -3.38 -6.48 -20.77
C ARG A 99 -4.23 -5.78 -21.85
N LEU A 100 -3.63 -5.43 -22.99
CA LEU A 100 -4.38 -4.88 -24.12
C LEU A 100 -5.53 -5.82 -24.55
N GLN A 101 -5.25 -7.13 -24.63
CA GLN A 101 -6.27 -8.13 -24.96
C GLN A 101 -7.37 -8.16 -23.90
N GLN A 102 -7.03 -8.16 -22.60
CA GLN A 102 -8.02 -8.22 -21.50
C GLN A 102 -8.88 -6.97 -21.40
N THR A 103 -8.33 -5.82 -21.77
CA THR A 103 -9.03 -4.52 -21.70
C THR A 103 -9.66 -4.12 -23.03
N GLY A 104 -9.73 -5.03 -24.01
CA GLY A 104 -10.32 -4.77 -25.31
C GLY A 104 -9.63 -3.67 -26.14
N GLN A 105 -8.40 -3.32 -25.78
CA GLN A 105 -7.63 -2.31 -26.50
C GLN A 105 -7.08 -2.87 -27.83
N PRO A 106 -6.79 -2.00 -28.80
CA PRO A 106 -6.22 -2.43 -30.07
C PRO A 106 -4.94 -3.27 -29.89
N THR A 107 -4.89 -4.44 -30.53
CA THR A 107 -3.75 -5.37 -30.50
C THR A 107 -3.00 -5.41 -31.84
N THR A 108 -3.36 -4.56 -32.78
CA THR A 108 -2.75 -4.37 -34.09
C THR A 108 -2.40 -2.90 -34.30
N GLY A 109 -1.50 -2.61 -35.26
CA GLY A 109 -1.06 -1.21 -35.48
C GLY A 109 -0.18 -0.65 -34.36
N LEU A 110 0.41 -1.51 -33.53
CA LEU A 110 1.15 -1.12 -32.33
C LEU A 110 2.49 -0.44 -32.68
N ASP A 111 2.82 0.63 -31.98
CA ASP A 111 4.16 1.24 -31.88
C ASP A 111 4.33 1.77 -30.44
N ILE A 112 4.60 0.85 -29.52
CA ILE A 112 4.68 1.10 -28.09
C ILE A 112 6.15 1.05 -27.66
N LYS A 113 6.56 2.01 -26.84
CA LYS A 113 7.85 2.02 -26.16
C LYS A 113 7.60 2.33 -24.69
N GLU A 114 8.02 1.44 -23.83
CA GLU A 114 7.82 1.55 -22.40
C GLU A 114 9.13 1.37 -21.64
N GLN A 115 9.27 2.18 -20.61
CA GLN A 115 10.35 2.11 -19.63
C GLN A 115 9.79 2.45 -18.26
N PRO A 116 10.10 1.71 -17.20
CA PRO A 116 9.65 2.04 -15.87
C PRO A 116 10.26 3.37 -15.38
N ALA A 117 9.48 4.14 -14.63
CA ALA A 117 9.94 5.39 -14.02
C ALA A 117 11.00 5.13 -12.94
N TYR A 118 10.92 3.99 -12.27
CA TYR A 118 11.84 3.61 -11.18
C TYR A 118 12.49 2.27 -11.47
N ASP A 119 13.80 2.18 -11.21
CA ASP A 119 14.56 0.93 -11.33
C ASP A 119 14.16 -0.10 -10.26
N LEU A 120 13.69 0.37 -9.09
CA LEU A 120 13.31 -0.46 -7.95
C LEU A 120 11.83 -0.23 -7.61
N ARG A 121 11.05 -1.29 -7.72
CA ARG A 121 9.61 -1.33 -7.49
C ARG A 121 9.32 -2.52 -6.57
N ILE A 122 9.28 -2.27 -5.26
CA ILE A 122 9.48 -3.28 -4.22
C ILE A 122 8.24 -3.43 -3.36
N LEU A 123 7.82 -4.67 -3.10
CA LEU A 123 6.85 -4.98 -2.06
C LEU A 123 7.57 -5.24 -0.73
N ASN A 124 7.08 -4.64 0.34
CA ASN A 124 7.52 -4.91 1.70
C ASN A 124 6.49 -5.78 2.41
N HIS A 125 6.83 -7.01 2.74
CA HIS A 125 6.01 -7.89 3.55
C HIS A 125 6.38 -7.75 5.03
N TRP A 126 5.39 -7.85 5.91
CA TRP A 126 5.60 -7.84 7.37
C TRP A 126 5.35 -9.23 7.97
N ASP A 127 5.93 -10.22 7.32
CA ASP A 127 5.79 -11.63 7.66
C ASP A 127 6.75 -12.01 8.80
N ASN A 128 6.25 -12.77 9.78
CA ASN A 128 7.00 -13.21 10.94
C ASN A 128 7.39 -14.70 10.83
N PRO A 129 8.48 -15.14 11.51
CA PRO A 129 8.94 -16.52 11.48
C PRO A 129 7.91 -17.55 11.97
N ASN A 130 6.93 -17.14 12.78
CA ASN A 130 5.86 -18.00 13.28
C ASN A 130 4.65 -18.11 12.32
N GLY A 131 4.73 -17.50 11.15
CA GLY A 131 3.68 -17.51 10.14
C GLY A 131 2.61 -16.43 10.30
N THR A 132 2.68 -15.59 11.34
CA THR A 132 1.81 -14.41 11.42
C THR A 132 2.30 -13.32 10.47
N VAL A 133 1.37 -12.50 9.99
CA VAL A 133 1.66 -11.33 9.17
C VAL A 133 1.16 -10.11 9.92
N GLU A 134 2.06 -9.21 10.31
CA GLU A 134 1.66 -8.00 11.02
C GLU A 134 0.82 -7.11 10.11
N ARG A 135 -0.39 -6.73 10.55
CA ARG A 135 -1.39 -6.01 9.75
C ARG A 135 -1.75 -6.71 8.43
N GLY A 136 -1.47 -8.01 8.33
CA GLY A 136 -1.85 -8.85 7.20
C GLY A 136 -3.18 -9.53 7.47
N PHE A 137 -4.28 -8.88 7.13
CA PHE A 137 -5.64 -9.33 7.43
C PHE A 137 -6.16 -10.38 6.43
N ALA A 138 -5.27 -11.09 5.73
CA ALA A 138 -5.58 -12.03 4.67
C ALA A 138 -5.01 -13.44 4.91
N GLY A 139 -4.95 -13.85 6.16
CA GLY A 139 -4.47 -15.18 6.53
C GLY A 139 -2.99 -15.21 6.90
N LYS A 140 -2.36 -16.39 6.75
CA LYS A 140 -0.99 -16.65 7.17
C LYS A 140 0.02 -16.25 6.09
N SER A 141 1.27 -16.10 6.52
CA SER A 141 2.41 -15.87 5.64
C SER A 141 2.50 -16.91 4.52
N ILE A 142 2.55 -16.43 3.28
CA ILE A 142 2.79 -17.27 2.10
C ILE A 142 4.25 -17.72 2.00
N PHE A 143 5.16 -17.11 2.78
CA PHE A 143 6.60 -17.40 2.77
C PHE A 143 7.02 -18.38 3.86
N LEU A 144 6.14 -18.72 4.82
CA LEU A 144 6.47 -19.68 5.88
C LEU A 144 6.67 -21.08 5.29
N ASN A 145 5.73 -21.53 4.46
CA ASN A 145 5.77 -22.80 3.75
C ASN A 145 5.42 -22.50 2.28
N PRO A 146 6.39 -22.08 1.45
CA PRO A 146 6.12 -21.60 0.10
C PRO A 146 5.59 -22.73 -0.80
N ASP A 147 4.30 -22.68 -1.12
CA ASP A 147 3.68 -23.55 -2.12
C ASP A 147 4.07 -23.08 -3.53
N PRO A 148 4.64 -23.96 -4.38
CA PRO A 148 5.07 -23.58 -5.73
C PRO A 148 3.97 -23.01 -6.62
N LYS A 149 2.72 -23.49 -6.50
CA LYS A 149 1.58 -22.96 -7.26
C LYS A 149 1.27 -21.51 -6.84
N ARG A 150 1.24 -21.27 -5.53
CA ARG A 150 0.99 -19.93 -4.98
C ARG A 150 2.15 -18.97 -5.28
N MET A 151 3.41 -19.42 -5.14
CA MET A 151 4.57 -18.60 -5.48
C MET A 151 4.59 -18.24 -6.96
N LYS A 152 4.22 -19.15 -7.85
CA LYS A 152 4.07 -18.86 -9.28
C LYS A 152 2.96 -17.83 -9.53
N THR A 153 1.80 -17.95 -8.88
CA THR A 153 0.71 -17.00 -9.00
C THR A 153 1.14 -15.61 -8.50
N TYR A 154 1.80 -15.53 -7.36
CA TYR A 154 2.37 -14.30 -6.81
C TYR A 154 3.37 -13.65 -7.77
N ALA A 155 4.29 -14.44 -8.32
CA ALA A 155 5.31 -13.96 -9.27
C ALA A 155 4.68 -13.43 -10.56
N ARG A 156 3.69 -14.16 -11.14
CA ARG A 156 2.95 -13.71 -12.33
C ARG A 156 2.21 -12.40 -12.10
N ALA A 157 1.47 -12.30 -10.99
CA ALA A 157 0.73 -11.10 -10.64
C ALA A 157 1.67 -9.89 -10.53
N ASN A 158 2.78 -10.03 -9.80
CA ASN A 158 3.76 -8.96 -9.62
C ASN A 158 4.45 -8.56 -10.93
N ALA A 159 4.90 -9.51 -11.73
CA ALA A 159 5.52 -9.24 -13.03
C ALA A 159 4.54 -8.55 -13.99
N SER A 160 3.23 -8.88 -13.95
CA SER A 160 2.23 -8.26 -14.81
C SER A 160 2.03 -6.77 -14.58
N ILE A 161 2.38 -6.27 -13.42
CA ILE A 161 2.31 -4.86 -13.01
C ILE A 161 3.70 -4.22 -12.83
N GLY A 162 4.77 -4.94 -13.20
CA GLY A 162 6.12 -4.41 -13.23
C GLY A 162 6.86 -4.40 -11.89
N ILE A 163 6.40 -5.08 -10.85
CA ILE A 163 7.13 -5.26 -9.58
C ILE A 163 8.35 -6.13 -9.83
N ASN A 164 9.52 -5.72 -9.31
CA ASN A 164 10.79 -6.42 -9.51
C ASN A 164 11.57 -6.73 -8.22
N GLY A 165 10.96 -6.51 -7.06
CA GLY A 165 11.56 -6.85 -5.79
C GLY A 165 10.54 -7.13 -4.69
N THR A 166 10.92 -7.95 -3.72
CA THR A 166 10.11 -8.24 -2.54
C THR A 166 10.98 -8.44 -1.31
N VAL A 167 10.63 -7.77 -0.21
CA VAL A 167 11.20 -8.01 1.12
C VAL A 167 10.35 -9.09 1.78
N LEU A 168 10.97 -10.20 2.20
CA LEU A 168 10.26 -11.42 2.61
C LEU A 168 9.77 -11.40 4.06
N ASN A 169 10.25 -10.48 4.89
CA ASN A 169 9.99 -10.50 6.32
C ASN A 169 9.75 -9.11 6.92
N ASN A 170 9.17 -9.14 8.11
CA ASN A 170 8.76 -7.96 8.86
C ASN A 170 9.90 -6.96 9.08
N VAL A 171 9.58 -5.68 9.02
CA VAL A 171 10.51 -4.57 9.36
C VAL A 171 10.96 -4.61 10.81
N ASN A 172 10.13 -5.16 11.73
CA ASN A 172 10.50 -5.53 13.10
C ASN A 172 11.27 -6.86 13.07
N ALA A 173 12.40 -6.87 12.37
CA ALA A 173 13.11 -8.08 11.99
C ALA A 173 13.64 -8.86 13.19
N LYS A 174 13.35 -10.15 13.21
CA LYS A 174 13.96 -11.07 14.18
C LYS A 174 15.38 -11.43 13.71
N PRO A 175 16.37 -11.47 14.63
CA PRO A 175 17.75 -11.83 14.27
C PRO A 175 17.87 -13.17 13.54
N GLU A 176 16.97 -14.12 13.83
CA GLU A 176 16.89 -15.46 13.23
C GLU A 176 16.59 -15.44 11.72
N ALA A 177 16.14 -14.30 11.17
CA ALA A 177 16.00 -14.13 9.72
C ALA A 177 17.33 -14.36 8.96
N LEU A 178 18.47 -14.21 9.64
CA LEU A 178 19.81 -14.47 9.12
C LEU A 178 20.38 -15.85 9.49
N SER A 179 19.57 -16.76 10.08
CA SER A 179 19.96 -18.15 10.31
C SER A 179 20.10 -18.90 8.99
N THR A 180 20.94 -19.94 8.97
CA THR A 180 21.11 -20.79 7.77
C THR A 180 19.79 -21.41 7.30
N GLU A 181 18.89 -21.76 8.23
CA GLU A 181 17.56 -22.29 7.89
C GLU A 181 16.69 -21.24 7.19
N SER A 182 16.62 -20.02 7.75
CA SER A 182 15.87 -18.92 7.14
C SER A 182 16.43 -18.52 5.77
N LEU A 183 17.75 -18.50 5.61
CA LEU A 183 18.40 -18.21 4.33
C LEU A 183 18.14 -19.29 3.27
N LYS A 184 18.04 -20.58 3.64
CA LYS A 184 17.63 -21.64 2.71
C LYS A 184 16.20 -21.43 2.21
N LYS A 185 15.25 -21.09 3.09
CA LYS A 185 13.88 -20.73 2.69
C LYS A 185 13.86 -19.52 1.75
N ALA A 186 14.63 -18.48 2.08
CA ALA A 186 14.76 -17.30 1.20
C ALA A 186 15.33 -17.67 -0.18
N GLN A 187 16.29 -18.62 -0.25
CA GLN A 187 16.82 -19.15 -1.51
C GLN A 187 15.75 -19.88 -2.31
N GLU A 188 14.97 -20.75 -1.70
CA GLU A 188 13.87 -21.48 -2.36
C GLU A 188 12.83 -20.54 -2.96
N ILE A 189 12.50 -19.47 -2.24
CA ILE A 189 11.60 -18.40 -2.73
C ILE A 189 12.25 -17.64 -3.88
N ALA A 190 13.52 -17.23 -3.74
CA ALA A 190 14.25 -16.50 -4.77
C ALA A 190 14.30 -17.29 -6.09
N ASP A 191 14.53 -18.61 -6.03
CA ASP A 191 14.59 -19.47 -7.20
C ASP A 191 13.24 -19.56 -7.94
N GLN A 192 12.12 -19.48 -7.21
CA GLN A 192 10.78 -19.47 -7.79
C GLN A 192 10.40 -18.09 -8.37
N LEU A 193 10.89 -16.99 -7.81
CA LEU A 193 10.57 -15.64 -8.26
C LEU A 193 11.47 -15.14 -9.39
N ARG A 194 12.72 -15.61 -9.46
CA ARG A 194 13.74 -15.20 -10.44
C ARG A 194 13.29 -15.31 -11.90
N PRO A 195 12.58 -16.37 -12.34
CA PRO A 195 12.09 -16.48 -13.73
C PRO A 195 11.11 -15.36 -14.13
N TYR A 196 10.57 -14.64 -13.15
CA TYR A 196 9.67 -13.50 -13.34
C TYR A 196 10.35 -12.14 -13.12
N GLY A 197 11.68 -12.13 -12.95
CA GLY A 197 12.47 -10.90 -12.77
C GLY A 197 12.36 -10.27 -11.40
N ILE A 198 11.88 -11.00 -10.39
CA ILE A 198 11.68 -10.50 -9.03
C ILE A 198 12.83 -10.94 -8.14
N ARG A 199 13.53 -9.96 -7.54
CA ARG A 199 14.59 -10.19 -6.56
C ARG A 199 14.06 -10.22 -5.14
N VAL A 200 14.72 -11.00 -4.27
CA VAL A 200 14.41 -11.02 -2.84
C VAL A 200 15.32 -10.08 -2.06
N TYR A 201 14.76 -9.50 -1.04
CA TYR A 201 15.38 -8.64 -0.04
C TYR A 201 15.02 -9.17 1.35
N LEU A 202 15.78 -8.81 2.37
CA LEU A 202 15.48 -9.14 3.77
C LEU A 202 15.49 -7.88 4.64
N SER A 203 14.54 -7.79 5.55
CA SER A 203 14.66 -6.92 6.71
C SER A 203 15.63 -7.54 7.70
N ILE A 204 16.50 -6.71 8.31
CA ILE A 204 17.47 -7.19 9.29
C ILE A 204 17.33 -6.49 10.64
N ASN A 205 17.60 -7.22 11.71
CA ASN A 205 17.76 -6.65 13.02
C ASN A 205 19.20 -6.10 13.17
N PHE A 206 19.35 -4.84 13.53
CA PHE A 206 20.64 -4.18 13.58
C PHE A 206 21.58 -4.82 14.62
N ALA A 207 21.05 -5.41 15.69
CA ALA A 207 21.82 -6.14 16.71
C ALA A 207 22.11 -7.61 16.35
N SER A 208 21.90 -8.03 15.10
CA SER A 208 22.20 -9.41 14.67
C SER A 208 23.66 -9.85 14.95
N PRO A 209 24.69 -9.00 14.88
CA PRO A 209 26.06 -9.37 15.29
C PRO A 209 26.14 -9.87 16.73
N ILE A 210 25.37 -9.29 17.65
CA ILE A 210 25.28 -9.74 19.04
C ILE A 210 24.45 -11.02 19.14
N LYS A 211 23.24 -11.00 18.56
CA LYS A 211 22.21 -12.04 18.78
C LYS A 211 22.51 -13.34 18.05
N VAL A 212 23.05 -13.27 16.84
CA VAL A 212 23.39 -14.42 15.99
C VAL A 212 24.90 -14.62 15.92
N GLY A 213 25.67 -13.54 15.90
CA GLY A 213 27.13 -13.58 15.79
C GLY A 213 27.88 -13.83 17.10
N GLY A 214 27.21 -13.68 18.25
CA GLY A 214 27.84 -13.82 19.56
C GLY A 214 28.85 -12.72 19.91
N LEU A 215 28.87 -11.61 19.16
CA LEU A 215 29.75 -10.47 19.44
C LEU A 215 29.27 -9.69 20.67
N LYS A 216 30.18 -8.92 21.26
CA LYS A 216 29.89 -8.10 22.45
C LYS A 216 29.17 -6.79 22.11
N THR A 217 29.24 -6.37 20.85
CA THR A 217 28.70 -5.10 20.36
C THR A 217 28.10 -5.25 18.96
N ALA A 218 27.28 -4.31 18.56
CA ALA A 218 26.87 -4.09 17.19
C ALA A 218 27.23 -2.66 16.70
N ASP A 219 28.21 -2.02 17.33
CA ASP A 219 28.74 -0.71 16.90
C ASP A 219 29.18 -0.80 15.43
N PRO A 220 28.58 -0.02 14.49
CA PRO A 220 28.89 -0.11 13.08
C PRO A 220 30.34 0.31 12.72
N LEU A 221 31.07 0.92 13.62
CA LEU A 221 32.47 1.29 13.42
C LEU A 221 33.46 0.27 14.03
N ASP A 222 32.95 -0.75 14.73
CA ASP A 222 33.78 -1.84 15.26
C ASP A 222 34.22 -2.79 14.12
N ALA A 223 35.51 -3.11 14.06
CA ALA A 223 36.05 -3.95 13.00
C ALA A 223 35.52 -5.39 13.00
N GLU A 224 35.25 -5.98 14.16
CA GLU A 224 34.70 -7.32 14.27
C GLU A 224 33.25 -7.34 13.77
N VAL A 225 32.46 -6.29 14.06
CA VAL A 225 31.10 -6.12 13.57
C VAL A 225 31.07 -5.97 12.04
N VAL A 226 31.95 -5.13 11.48
CA VAL A 226 32.08 -4.95 10.02
C VAL A 226 32.46 -6.26 9.34
N ASN A 227 33.41 -7.03 9.91
CA ASN A 227 33.84 -8.32 9.37
C ASN A 227 32.71 -9.35 9.44
N TRP A 228 31.98 -9.40 10.55
CA TRP A 228 30.83 -10.29 10.68
C TRP A 228 29.77 -10.03 9.60
N TRP A 229 29.39 -8.77 9.38
CA TRP A 229 28.46 -8.39 8.32
C TRP A 229 28.99 -8.73 6.92
N LYS A 230 30.29 -8.53 6.68
CA LYS A 230 30.93 -8.90 5.40
C LYS A 230 30.81 -10.40 5.15
N ASP A 231 31.09 -11.24 6.15
CA ASP A 231 31.03 -12.68 6.04
C ASP A 231 29.57 -13.15 5.85
N LYS A 232 28.64 -12.58 6.59
CA LYS A 232 27.20 -12.87 6.45
C LYS A 232 26.67 -12.47 5.07
N VAL A 233 27.04 -11.32 4.53
CA VAL A 233 26.68 -10.89 3.17
C VAL A 233 27.26 -11.84 2.12
N ASN A 234 28.51 -12.25 2.26
CA ASN A 234 29.12 -13.23 1.36
C ASN A 234 28.39 -14.58 1.41
N GLU A 235 27.97 -15.06 2.60
CA GLU A 235 27.14 -16.26 2.75
C GLU A 235 25.83 -16.12 1.99
N ILE A 236 25.12 -15.00 2.15
CA ILE A 236 23.84 -14.74 1.47
C ILE A 236 24.01 -14.77 -0.05
N TYR A 237 24.99 -14.04 -0.60
CA TYR A 237 25.19 -14.00 -2.05
C TYR A 237 25.71 -15.31 -2.64
N LYS A 238 26.35 -16.16 -1.84
CA LYS A 238 26.69 -17.53 -2.24
C LYS A 238 25.42 -18.38 -2.44
N MET A 239 24.40 -18.16 -1.62
CA MET A 239 23.12 -18.89 -1.70
C MET A 239 22.16 -18.25 -2.72
N ILE A 240 22.10 -16.93 -2.76
CA ILE A 240 21.18 -16.12 -3.58
C ILE A 240 22.00 -15.12 -4.38
N PRO A 241 22.54 -15.51 -5.56
CA PRO A 241 23.49 -14.65 -6.29
C PRO A 241 22.93 -13.30 -6.76
N ASP A 242 21.61 -13.20 -6.89
CA ASP A 242 20.87 -11.99 -7.29
C ASP A 242 20.16 -11.32 -6.12
N PHE A 243 20.54 -11.61 -4.87
CA PHE A 243 20.00 -10.96 -3.67
C PHE A 243 20.06 -9.43 -3.79
N GLY A 244 18.93 -8.75 -3.48
CA GLY A 244 18.82 -7.31 -3.72
C GLY A 244 19.45 -6.44 -2.63
N GLY A 245 19.44 -6.87 -1.38
CA GLY A 245 19.96 -6.10 -0.25
C GLY A 245 19.06 -6.11 0.98
N PHE A 246 19.28 -5.14 1.87
CA PHE A 246 18.62 -5.08 3.16
C PHE A 246 17.63 -3.93 3.31
N LEU A 247 16.54 -4.19 4.02
CA LEU A 247 15.67 -3.19 4.61
C LEU A 247 15.98 -3.08 6.11
N VAL A 248 16.07 -1.85 6.62
CA VAL A 248 16.44 -1.60 8.02
C VAL A 248 15.46 -0.62 8.67
N LYS A 249 14.86 -1.04 9.78
CA LYS A 249 14.21 -0.19 10.77
C LYS A 249 15.13 -0.11 11.98
N ALA A 250 15.61 1.09 12.32
CA ALA A 250 16.58 1.29 13.39
C ALA A 250 16.15 2.39 14.36
N ASN A 251 16.40 2.20 15.65
CA ASN A 251 16.10 3.12 16.74
C ASN A 251 14.64 3.61 16.76
N SER A 252 13.71 2.72 16.50
CA SER A 252 12.28 3.01 16.46
C SER A 252 11.49 1.87 17.11
N GLU A 253 10.54 2.18 17.99
CA GLU A 253 9.63 1.22 18.65
C GLU A 253 10.38 0.06 19.33
N GLY A 254 11.53 0.31 19.93
CA GLY A 254 12.34 -0.70 20.60
C GLY A 254 13.26 -1.51 19.68
N GLU A 255 13.22 -1.30 18.37
CA GLU A 255 14.19 -1.92 17.47
C GLU A 255 15.58 -1.30 17.65
N PRO A 256 16.63 -2.12 17.74
CA PRO A 256 18.00 -1.63 17.94
C PRO A 256 18.53 -0.88 16.72
N GLY A 257 19.47 0.04 16.97
CA GLY A 257 20.07 0.83 15.91
C GLY A 257 21.42 1.43 16.29
N PRO A 258 22.05 2.21 15.39
CA PRO A 258 23.36 2.79 15.62
C PRO A 258 23.38 3.77 16.80
N GLN A 259 22.26 4.44 17.12
CA GLN A 259 22.21 5.40 18.23
C GLN A 259 22.42 4.73 19.59
N ASP A 260 22.13 3.44 19.74
CA ASP A 260 22.42 2.65 20.96
C ASP A 260 23.92 2.58 21.25
N PHE A 261 24.75 2.81 20.22
CA PHE A 261 26.21 2.83 20.26
C PHE A 261 26.76 4.25 20.10
N LYS A 262 25.94 5.30 20.24
CA LYS A 262 26.32 6.72 20.03
C LYS A 262 26.82 7.00 18.61
N ARG A 263 26.25 6.32 17.63
CA ARG A 263 26.50 6.50 16.20
C ARG A 263 25.28 7.08 15.50
N THR A 264 25.50 7.69 14.35
CA THR A 264 24.43 8.25 13.52
C THR A 264 23.74 7.18 12.68
N HIS A 265 22.54 7.47 12.16
CA HIS A 265 21.90 6.63 11.15
C HIS A 265 22.78 6.45 9.90
N ALA A 266 23.56 7.48 9.52
CA ALA A 266 24.50 7.39 8.41
C ALA A 266 25.65 6.41 8.67
N ASP A 267 26.21 6.36 9.90
CA ASP A 267 27.24 5.38 10.26
C ASP A 267 26.73 3.95 10.09
N GLY A 268 25.53 3.67 10.61
CA GLY A 268 24.92 2.35 10.51
C GLY A 268 24.57 1.94 9.07
N ALA A 269 23.94 2.83 8.33
CA ALA A 269 23.56 2.59 6.95
C ALA A 269 24.77 2.42 6.03
N ASN A 270 25.80 3.24 6.20
CA ASN A 270 27.03 3.19 5.39
C ASN A 270 27.85 1.94 5.66
N MET A 271 27.91 1.46 6.89
CA MET A 271 28.54 0.17 7.22
C MET A 271 27.92 -0.96 6.40
N LEU A 272 26.59 -1.08 6.41
CA LEU A 272 25.86 -2.08 5.62
C LEU A 272 26.03 -1.82 4.10
N GLY A 273 25.94 -0.58 3.67
CA GLY A 273 26.17 -0.19 2.28
C GLY A 273 27.55 -0.62 1.78
N LYS A 274 28.60 -0.41 2.59
CA LYS A 274 29.98 -0.80 2.26
C LYS A 274 30.13 -2.31 2.04
N VAL A 275 29.51 -3.15 2.88
CA VAL A 275 29.63 -4.61 2.75
C VAL A 275 28.79 -5.17 1.61
N LEU A 276 27.66 -4.52 1.24
CA LEU A 276 26.82 -4.89 0.11
C LEU A 276 27.34 -4.42 -1.25
N LYS A 277 28.12 -3.33 -1.30
CA LYS A 277 28.55 -2.67 -2.55
C LYS A 277 29.29 -3.60 -3.53
N PRO A 278 30.20 -4.52 -3.09
CA PRO A 278 30.86 -5.46 -4.00
C PRO A 278 29.90 -6.34 -4.79
N HIS A 279 28.73 -6.61 -4.23
CA HIS A 279 27.67 -7.44 -4.81
C HIS A 279 26.59 -6.61 -5.53
N LYS A 280 26.72 -5.28 -5.60
CA LYS A 280 25.71 -4.34 -6.12
C LYS A 280 24.40 -4.35 -5.31
N GLY A 281 24.45 -4.77 -4.05
CA GLY A 281 23.32 -4.74 -3.14
C GLY A 281 23.08 -3.34 -2.59
N ILE A 282 21.86 -3.08 -2.16
CA ILE A 282 21.41 -1.79 -1.62
C ILE A 282 21.00 -1.90 -0.16
N VAL A 283 20.97 -0.76 0.52
CA VAL A 283 20.33 -0.58 1.82
C VAL A 283 19.14 0.33 1.64
N MET A 284 17.94 -0.15 2.02
CA MET A 284 16.75 0.65 2.21
C MET A 284 16.65 1.00 3.69
N TRP A 285 16.95 2.24 4.06
CA TRP A 285 16.99 2.69 5.45
C TRP A 285 15.75 3.50 5.77
N ARG A 286 14.88 2.98 6.64
CA ARG A 286 13.61 3.64 6.94
C ARG A 286 13.83 4.89 7.81
N ALA A 287 13.32 6.02 7.34
CA ALA A 287 13.23 7.27 8.10
C ALA A 287 11.96 7.31 8.94
N PHE A 288 11.72 6.26 9.73
CA PHE A 288 10.62 6.16 10.65
C PHE A 288 11.16 6.02 12.07
N VAL A 289 11.13 7.12 12.80
CA VAL A 289 11.62 7.21 14.18
C VAL A 289 10.43 7.38 15.11
N TYR A 290 10.20 6.41 15.98
CA TYR A 290 9.09 6.40 16.93
C TYR A 290 9.59 6.43 18.40
N ALA A 291 10.57 7.26 18.64
CA ALA A 291 11.07 7.63 19.95
C ALA A 291 11.26 9.15 19.99
N PRO A 292 10.16 9.95 19.87
CA PRO A 292 10.27 11.37 19.59
C PRO A 292 10.97 12.12 20.73
N GLN A 293 11.95 12.90 20.36
CA GLN A 293 12.56 13.91 21.21
C GLN A 293 11.85 15.26 21.07
N SER A 294 10.99 15.40 20.07
CA SER A 294 10.14 16.55 19.81
C SER A 294 8.78 16.39 20.49
N PRO A 295 8.16 17.46 21.01
CA PRO A 295 6.78 17.45 21.49
C PRO A 295 5.77 17.16 20.36
N ASP A 296 6.16 17.30 19.10
CA ASP A 296 5.37 16.94 17.92
C ASP A 296 6.04 15.83 17.14
N ARG A 297 5.41 14.64 17.16
CA ARG A 297 5.88 13.45 16.44
C ARG A 297 6.03 13.69 14.93
N ALA A 298 5.18 14.53 14.32
CA ALA A 298 5.25 14.84 12.90
C ALA A 298 6.56 15.51 12.47
N SER A 299 7.31 16.10 13.40
CA SER A 299 8.58 16.75 13.13
C SER A 299 9.79 15.82 13.19
N GLN A 300 9.64 14.63 13.77
CA GLN A 300 10.78 13.80 14.19
C GLN A 300 11.66 13.34 13.02
N ALA A 301 11.08 12.87 11.92
CA ALA A 301 11.86 12.39 10.78
C ALA A 301 12.81 13.47 10.22
N CYS A 302 12.33 14.71 10.10
CA CYS A 302 13.17 15.81 9.63
C CYS A 302 14.28 16.15 10.64
N LEU A 303 13.98 16.16 11.94
CA LEU A 303 15.00 16.43 12.98
C LEU A 303 16.13 15.40 12.96
N GLU A 304 15.82 14.14 12.67
CA GLU A 304 16.80 13.05 12.65
C GLU A 304 17.61 13.00 11.34
N PHE A 305 16.98 13.21 10.18
CA PHE A 305 17.57 12.89 8.88
C PHE A 305 18.09 14.10 8.10
N VAL A 306 17.52 15.30 8.27
CA VAL A 306 17.99 16.51 7.56
C VAL A 306 19.45 16.84 7.90
N PRO A 307 19.91 16.74 9.17
CA PRO A 307 21.32 16.97 9.49
C PRO A 307 22.30 15.98 8.85
N LEU A 308 21.81 14.85 8.35
CA LEU A 308 22.59 13.78 7.72
C LEU A 308 22.56 13.82 6.19
N ASP A 309 21.90 14.84 5.59
CA ASP A 309 21.77 14.93 4.14
C ASP A 309 23.14 14.97 3.44
N GLY A 310 23.36 14.08 2.49
CA GLY A 310 24.62 13.92 1.76
C GLY A 310 25.71 13.14 2.50
N GLN A 311 25.40 12.55 3.67
CA GLN A 311 26.35 11.69 4.42
C GLN A 311 26.14 10.20 4.14
N PHE A 312 25.06 9.82 3.45
CA PHE A 312 24.76 8.43 3.09
C PHE A 312 25.51 8.00 1.83
N ALA A 313 25.94 6.74 1.80
CA ALA A 313 26.59 6.15 0.63
C ALA A 313 25.63 6.05 -0.57
N ASP A 314 26.18 5.95 -1.78
CA ASP A 314 25.45 5.95 -3.05
C ASP A 314 24.47 4.76 -3.24
N ASN A 315 24.70 3.66 -2.53
CA ASN A 315 23.83 2.47 -2.51
C ASN A 315 22.94 2.40 -1.26
N VAL A 316 22.83 3.49 -0.50
CA VAL A 316 21.85 3.67 0.58
C VAL A 316 20.71 4.54 0.06
N ILE A 317 19.48 4.09 0.21
CA ILE A 317 18.26 4.83 -0.17
C ILE A 317 17.44 5.03 1.10
N ILE A 318 17.08 6.26 1.41
CA ILE A 318 16.23 6.58 2.56
C ILE A 318 14.78 6.29 2.17
N GLN A 319 14.16 5.34 2.89
CA GLN A 319 12.78 4.93 2.71
C GLN A 319 11.86 5.73 3.64
N ILE A 320 10.98 6.52 3.07
CA ILE A 320 10.18 7.53 3.77
C ILE A 320 8.70 7.23 3.56
N LYS A 321 7.91 7.14 4.64
CA LYS A 321 6.44 7.06 4.54
C LYS A 321 5.89 8.31 3.84
N ASN A 322 4.81 8.14 3.08
CA ASN A 322 4.18 9.25 2.35
C ASN A 322 3.74 10.41 3.26
N GLY A 323 3.26 10.13 4.48
CA GLY A 323 2.93 11.12 5.51
C GLY A 323 3.94 11.14 6.66
N PRO A 324 3.96 12.21 7.48
CA PRO A 324 4.97 12.40 8.53
C PRO A 324 4.70 11.61 9.82
N VAL A 325 3.49 11.07 10.03
CA VAL A 325 3.15 10.34 11.26
C VAL A 325 3.06 8.83 10.99
N ASP A 326 2.11 8.42 10.15
CA ASP A 326 1.91 7.03 9.77
C ASP A 326 1.06 6.96 8.48
N PHE A 327 0.54 5.79 8.10
CA PHE A 327 -0.30 5.61 6.91
C PHE A 327 -1.77 5.98 7.19
N GLN A 328 -2.02 7.20 7.71
CA GLN A 328 -3.34 7.68 8.09
C GLN A 328 -4.27 7.84 6.88
N PRO A 329 -5.59 7.86 7.04
CA PRO A 329 -6.52 8.12 5.95
C PRO A 329 -6.21 9.39 5.16
N ARG A 330 -5.77 10.46 5.86
CA ARG A 330 -5.17 11.65 5.24
C ARG A 330 -4.06 12.23 6.13
N GLU A 331 -2.91 12.45 5.52
CA GLU A 331 -1.79 13.24 6.05
C GLU A 331 -1.31 14.21 4.97
N PRO A 332 -0.71 15.34 5.32
CA PRO A 332 0.12 16.06 4.36
C PRO A 332 1.30 15.17 3.95
N TYR A 333 1.95 15.48 2.83
CA TYR A 333 3.16 14.73 2.48
C TYR A 333 4.26 14.93 3.53
N ASN A 334 5.12 13.93 3.72
CA ASN A 334 6.23 14.04 4.67
C ASN A 334 7.25 15.09 4.18
N PRO A 335 7.51 16.17 4.94
CA PRO A 335 8.38 17.27 4.51
C PRO A 335 9.82 16.83 4.26
N LEU A 336 10.22 15.66 4.74
CA LEU A 336 11.56 15.11 4.47
C LEU A 336 11.82 14.94 2.96
N PHE A 337 10.78 14.67 2.13
CA PHE A 337 10.91 14.59 0.67
C PHE A 337 11.37 15.89 -0.01
N THR A 338 11.10 17.03 0.61
CA THR A 338 11.54 18.35 0.09
C THR A 338 12.75 18.89 0.84
N SER A 339 13.13 18.28 1.95
CA SER A 339 14.26 18.73 2.79
C SER A 339 15.57 18.03 2.45
N LEU A 340 15.55 16.76 2.03
CA LEU A 340 16.75 16.05 1.56
C LEU A 340 17.05 16.44 0.10
N GLN A 341 18.26 16.94 -0.15
CA GLN A 341 18.67 17.43 -1.47
C GLN A 341 19.75 16.57 -2.12
N LYS A 342 20.52 15.83 -1.34
CA LYS A 342 21.70 15.09 -1.77
C LYS A 342 21.57 13.58 -1.60
N THR A 343 20.70 13.15 -0.69
CA THR A 343 20.55 11.75 -0.33
C THR A 343 19.47 11.10 -1.21
N PRO A 344 19.72 9.91 -1.79
CA PRO A 344 18.69 9.17 -2.53
C PRO A 344 17.51 8.81 -1.64
N MET A 345 16.30 9.04 -2.15
CA MET A 345 15.04 8.79 -1.45
C MET A 345 14.14 7.81 -2.21
N MET A 346 13.32 7.08 -1.47
CA MET A 346 12.19 6.34 -1.99
C MET A 346 10.96 6.55 -1.13
N VAL A 347 9.78 6.52 -1.75
CA VAL A 347 8.52 6.56 -0.98
C VAL A 347 8.15 5.17 -0.52
N GLU A 348 7.66 5.07 0.72
CA GLU A 348 6.97 3.90 1.28
C GLU A 348 5.48 4.21 1.35
N PHE A 349 4.70 3.55 0.48
CA PHE A 349 3.25 3.51 0.58
C PHE A 349 2.81 2.28 1.37
N GLN A 350 1.60 2.31 1.93
CA GLN A 350 0.98 1.12 2.48
C GLN A 350 -0.15 0.67 1.55
N ILE A 351 -0.01 -0.52 0.98
CA ILE A 351 -1.03 -1.19 0.17
C ILE A 351 -2.07 -1.84 1.10
N THR A 352 -1.60 -2.37 2.23
CA THR A 352 -2.43 -2.83 3.33
C THR A 352 -3.15 -1.66 3.97
N GLN A 353 -4.44 -1.83 4.25
CA GLN A 353 -5.33 -0.79 4.75
C GLN A 353 -5.37 -0.76 6.28
N GLU A 354 -4.21 -0.71 6.97
CA GLU A 354 -4.10 -0.76 8.42
C GLU A 354 -5.00 0.27 9.13
N TYR A 355 -5.02 1.48 8.59
CA TYR A 355 -5.77 2.62 9.14
C TYR A 355 -7.02 2.97 8.33
N LEU A 356 -7.40 2.16 7.36
CA LEU A 356 -8.48 2.42 6.42
C LEU A 356 -9.47 1.24 6.39
N GLY A 357 -9.87 0.75 7.57
CA GLY A 357 -10.83 -0.32 7.73
C GLY A 357 -10.28 -1.72 7.46
N ALA A 358 -8.95 -1.89 7.48
CA ALA A 358 -8.25 -3.16 7.31
C ALA A 358 -8.79 -3.93 6.09
N ALA A 359 -9.03 -5.24 6.21
CA ALA A 359 -9.59 -6.06 5.14
C ALA A 359 -11.13 -6.02 5.03
N ASN A 360 -11.81 -5.12 5.73
CA ASN A 360 -13.28 -5.05 5.72
C ASN A 360 -13.85 -3.92 4.88
N HIS A 361 -13.10 -2.82 4.70
CA HIS A 361 -13.61 -1.67 3.96
C HIS A 361 -13.06 -1.65 2.53
N LEU A 362 -13.91 -1.29 1.58
CA LEU A 362 -13.52 -0.95 0.23
C LEU A 362 -12.91 0.46 0.25
N VAL A 363 -11.60 0.54 0.04
CA VAL A 363 -10.87 1.80 -0.08
C VAL A 363 -9.83 1.67 -1.19
N TYR A 364 -10.04 2.38 -2.29
CA TYR A 364 -9.09 2.45 -3.40
C TYR A 364 -8.06 3.53 -3.13
N LEU A 365 -6.78 3.16 -3.07
CA LEU A 365 -5.71 4.03 -2.58
C LEU A 365 -5.00 4.86 -3.65
N ALA A 366 -5.21 4.58 -4.95
CA ALA A 366 -4.54 5.35 -6.01
C ALA A 366 -4.84 6.86 -5.93
N PRO A 367 -6.05 7.35 -5.61
CA PRO A 367 -6.29 8.77 -5.39
C PRO A 367 -5.38 9.38 -4.31
N MET A 368 -5.19 8.69 -3.18
CA MET A 368 -4.29 9.13 -2.11
C MET A 368 -2.83 9.19 -2.56
N TRP A 369 -2.36 8.21 -3.34
CA TRP A 369 -0.99 8.21 -3.86
C TRP A 369 -0.79 9.26 -4.97
N LYS A 370 -1.81 9.55 -5.76
CA LYS A 370 -1.78 10.67 -6.73
C LYS A 370 -1.79 12.03 -6.04
N GLU A 371 -2.49 12.18 -4.91
CA GLU A 371 -2.41 13.38 -4.06
C GLU A 371 -0.97 13.62 -3.59
N PHE A 372 -0.27 12.56 -3.14
CA PHE A 372 1.15 12.64 -2.78
C PHE A 372 2.02 13.10 -3.97
N PHE A 373 1.84 12.55 -5.16
CA PHE A 373 2.57 12.96 -6.37
C PHE A 373 2.20 14.36 -6.88
N GLY A 374 1.14 14.95 -6.39
CA GLY A 374 0.82 16.37 -6.59
C GLY A 374 1.80 17.30 -5.87
N TRP A 375 2.41 16.83 -4.78
CA TRP A 375 3.37 17.59 -3.97
C TRP A 375 4.82 17.15 -4.20
N VAL A 376 5.06 15.86 -4.33
CA VAL A 376 6.40 15.27 -4.50
C VAL A 376 6.60 14.86 -5.95
N LYS A 377 7.56 15.48 -6.62
CA LYS A 377 7.85 15.17 -8.03
C LYS A 377 8.37 13.73 -8.17
N PRO A 378 7.75 12.90 -9.01
CA PRO A 378 8.21 11.51 -9.21
C PRO A 378 9.70 11.39 -9.52
N ALA A 379 10.26 12.31 -10.30
CA ALA A 379 11.68 12.31 -10.69
C ALA A 379 12.66 12.57 -9.53
N SER A 380 12.19 13.04 -8.36
CA SER A 380 13.03 13.19 -7.17
C SER A 380 13.25 11.89 -6.41
N LEU A 381 12.52 10.84 -6.75
CA LEU A 381 12.59 9.53 -6.10
C LEU A 381 13.41 8.55 -6.93
N LYS A 382 14.15 7.66 -6.25
CA LYS A 382 14.92 6.58 -6.87
C LYS A 382 14.13 5.28 -6.98
N ALA A 383 13.13 5.09 -6.12
CA ALA A 383 12.40 3.85 -5.99
C ALA A 383 11.03 4.06 -5.35
N MET A 384 10.19 3.04 -5.43
CA MET A 384 8.94 2.93 -4.65
C MET A 384 8.90 1.62 -3.89
N ALA A 385 8.51 1.69 -2.62
CA ALA A 385 8.20 0.54 -1.77
C ALA A 385 6.74 0.56 -1.36
N GLY A 386 6.11 -0.61 -1.30
CA GLY A 386 4.72 -0.78 -0.88
C GLY A 386 4.58 -1.86 0.19
N VAL A 387 4.03 -1.52 1.35
CA VAL A 387 3.70 -2.50 2.39
C VAL A 387 2.47 -3.28 1.94
N ALA A 388 2.65 -4.55 1.61
CA ALA A 388 1.63 -5.37 0.94
C ALA A 388 0.89 -6.32 1.90
N ASN A 389 1.61 -7.03 2.77
CA ASN A 389 1.09 -7.94 3.81
C ASN A 389 0.05 -8.95 3.27
N ILE A 390 0.36 -9.58 2.14
CA ILE A 390 -0.48 -10.56 1.46
C ILE A 390 -0.43 -11.89 2.23
N GLY A 391 -1.59 -12.54 2.40
CA GLY A 391 -1.71 -13.81 3.10
C GLY A 391 -2.16 -14.98 2.20
N ASP A 392 -2.38 -16.15 2.82
CA ASP A 392 -2.78 -17.39 2.15
C ASP A 392 -4.30 -17.49 1.91
N ASP A 393 -5.06 -16.45 2.21
CA ASP A 393 -6.49 -16.36 1.91
C ASP A 393 -6.77 -16.42 0.40
N THR A 394 -7.96 -16.85 0.02
CA THR A 394 -8.37 -17.02 -1.40
C THR A 394 -8.27 -15.71 -2.17
N ASN A 395 -8.62 -14.58 -1.57
CA ASN A 395 -8.52 -13.27 -2.21
C ASN A 395 -7.18 -12.55 -2.01
N TRP A 396 -6.20 -13.14 -1.32
CA TRP A 396 -4.83 -12.65 -1.04
C TRP A 396 -4.73 -11.42 -0.13
N CYS A 397 -5.70 -10.52 -0.16
CA CYS A 397 -5.66 -9.22 0.49
C CYS A 397 -6.74 -9.04 1.57
N GLY A 398 -7.54 -10.09 1.84
CA GLY A 398 -8.66 -10.06 2.79
C GLY A 398 -9.93 -9.39 2.24
N HIS A 399 -9.84 -8.62 1.15
CA HIS A 399 -10.96 -8.01 0.43
C HIS A 399 -10.66 -8.00 -1.07
N HIS A 400 -11.63 -8.38 -1.92
CA HIS A 400 -11.39 -8.46 -3.37
C HIS A 400 -10.95 -7.11 -3.95
N PHE A 401 -11.54 -5.99 -3.53
CA PHE A 401 -11.12 -4.66 -3.99
C PHE A 401 -9.74 -4.22 -3.46
N ALA A 402 -9.23 -4.80 -2.38
CA ALA A 402 -7.87 -4.52 -1.93
C ALA A 402 -6.80 -5.00 -2.93
N GLN A 403 -7.14 -5.97 -3.81
CA GLN A 403 -6.29 -6.33 -4.94
C GLN A 403 -6.07 -5.15 -5.92
N SER A 404 -7.04 -4.23 -6.04
CA SER A 404 -6.88 -3.02 -6.86
C SER A 404 -5.78 -2.09 -6.34
N ASN A 405 -5.54 -2.08 -5.03
CA ASN A 405 -4.45 -1.32 -4.42
C ASN A 405 -3.09 -1.92 -4.75
N TRP A 406 -2.97 -3.24 -4.72
CA TRP A 406 -1.78 -3.95 -5.17
C TRP A 406 -1.50 -3.67 -6.65
N TYR A 407 -2.53 -3.81 -7.50
CA TYR A 407 -2.45 -3.49 -8.92
C TYR A 407 -2.01 -2.04 -9.15
N ALA A 408 -2.67 -1.08 -8.49
CA ALA A 408 -2.39 0.34 -8.64
C ALA A 408 -0.98 0.73 -8.20
N PHE A 409 -0.47 0.11 -7.12
CA PHE A 409 0.91 0.34 -6.70
C PHE A 409 1.90 -0.02 -7.82
N GLY A 410 1.79 -1.20 -8.42
CA GLY A 410 2.67 -1.62 -9.51
C GLY A 410 2.56 -0.72 -10.74
N ARG A 411 1.32 -0.32 -11.11
CA ARG A 411 1.09 0.58 -12.25
C ARG A 411 1.68 1.97 -12.04
N LEU A 412 1.54 2.55 -10.85
CA LEU A 412 2.15 3.84 -10.51
C LEU A 412 3.67 3.75 -10.35
N ALA A 413 4.20 2.64 -9.82
CA ALA A 413 5.64 2.41 -9.75
C ALA A 413 6.27 2.26 -11.14
N TRP A 414 5.50 1.77 -12.12
CA TRP A 414 5.90 1.73 -13.51
C TRP A 414 5.79 3.10 -14.18
N ASN A 415 4.62 3.73 -14.06
CA ASN A 415 4.33 5.02 -14.67
C ASN A 415 3.49 5.90 -13.74
N PRO A 416 4.08 6.82 -12.96
CA PRO A 416 3.37 7.71 -12.05
C PRO A 416 2.51 8.76 -12.74
N ALA A 417 2.60 8.90 -14.08
CA ALA A 417 1.73 9.79 -14.86
C ALA A 417 0.32 9.24 -15.05
N LEU A 418 0.11 7.92 -14.92
CA LEU A 418 -1.22 7.31 -14.97
C LEU A 418 -2.17 7.97 -13.97
N THR A 419 -3.42 8.16 -14.37
CA THR A 419 -4.47 8.64 -13.46
C THR A 419 -5.04 7.49 -12.61
N SER A 420 -5.62 7.82 -11.48
CA SER A 420 -6.32 6.83 -10.64
C SER A 420 -7.47 6.16 -11.39
N GLU A 421 -8.16 6.93 -12.25
CA GLU A 421 -9.24 6.46 -13.10
C GLU A 421 -8.76 5.43 -14.12
N GLN A 422 -7.71 5.74 -14.91
CA GLN A 422 -7.12 4.81 -15.89
C GLN A 422 -6.73 3.47 -15.24
N ILE A 423 -6.15 3.50 -14.05
CA ILE A 423 -5.73 2.28 -13.35
C ILE A 423 -6.94 1.50 -12.83
N ALA A 424 -7.96 2.19 -12.31
CA ALA A 424 -9.20 1.55 -11.87
C ALA A 424 -9.95 0.90 -13.03
N GLU A 425 -10.04 1.56 -14.17
CA GLU A 425 -10.62 1.03 -15.41
C GLU A 425 -9.89 -0.23 -15.89
N GLU A 426 -8.56 -0.20 -15.98
CA GLU A 426 -7.76 -1.38 -16.33
C GLU A 426 -8.06 -2.54 -15.38
N TRP A 427 -8.09 -2.29 -14.07
CA TRP A 427 -8.33 -3.34 -13.08
C TRP A 427 -9.74 -3.90 -13.12
N LEU A 428 -10.77 -3.04 -13.27
CA LEU A 428 -12.17 -3.45 -13.37
C LEU A 428 -12.41 -4.32 -14.60
N GLN A 429 -11.88 -3.93 -15.77
CA GLN A 429 -12.02 -4.67 -17.02
C GLN A 429 -11.36 -6.05 -16.92
N GLN A 430 -10.16 -6.13 -16.35
CA GLN A 430 -9.45 -7.40 -16.16
C GLN A 430 -10.12 -8.30 -15.11
N THR A 431 -10.71 -7.72 -14.05
CA THR A 431 -11.20 -8.48 -12.89
C THR A 431 -12.65 -8.93 -13.03
N PHE A 432 -13.51 -8.11 -13.65
CA PHE A 432 -14.94 -8.38 -13.79
C PHE A 432 -15.40 -8.56 -15.25
N SER A 433 -14.50 -8.39 -16.21
CA SER A 433 -14.81 -8.42 -17.65
C SER A 433 -15.93 -7.45 -18.05
N LEU A 434 -16.06 -6.35 -17.31
CA LEU A 434 -17.02 -5.30 -17.59
C LEU A 434 -16.48 -4.40 -18.71
N THR A 435 -17.38 -3.95 -19.60
CA THR A 435 -17.03 -2.99 -20.66
C THR A 435 -17.70 -1.65 -20.44
N PRO A 436 -17.03 -0.53 -20.76
CA PRO A 436 -17.63 0.80 -20.68
C PRO A 436 -18.70 1.05 -21.76
N ASP A 437 -18.79 0.19 -22.76
CA ASP A 437 -19.75 0.34 -23.87
C ASP A 437 -21.20 0.23 -23.40
N PRO A 438 -22.09 1.13 -23.84
CA PRO A 438 -23.50 1.05 -23.54
C PRO A 438 -24.13 -0.17 -24.24
N SER A 439 -24.09 -1.31 -23.60
CA SER A 439 -24.79 -2.49 -24.08
C SER A 439 -26.29 -2.38 -23.77
N PRO A 440 -27.18 -3.06 -24.56
CA PRO A 440 -28.60 -3.17 -24.24
C PRO A 440 -28.87 -3.77 -22.85
N LYS A 441 -27.90 -4.40 -22.23
CA LYS A 441 -27.98 -5.03 -20.90
C LYS A 441 -27.65 -4.06 -19.74
N GLY A 442 -27.27 -2.80 -20.02
CA GLY A 442 -26.98 -1.79 -19.00
C GLY A 442 -25.59 -1.91 -18.36
N GLU A 443 -24.68 -2.71 -18.91
CA GLU A 443 -23.31 -2.94 -18.39
C GLU A 443 -22.52 -1.63 -18.25
N GLY A 444 -22.58 -0.73 -19.24
CA GLY A 444 -21.87 0.53 -19.20
C GLY A 444 -22.27 1.45 -18.06
N ARG A 445 -23.55 1.43 -17.66
CA ARG A 445 -24.05 2.20 -16.51
C ARG A 445 -23.48 1.66 -15.19
N ILE A 446 -23.52 0.35 -15.02
CA ILE A 446 -23.01 -0.31 -13.81
C ILE A 446 -21.50 -0.17 -13.70
N TYR A 447 -20.79 -0.30 -14.82
CA TYR A 447 -19.38 -0.03 -14.91
C TYR A 447 -19.03 1.38 -14.40
N SER A 448 -19.72 2.41 -14.90
CA SER A 448 -19.47 3.80 -14.49
C SER A 448 -19.78 4.04 -13.00
N GLN A 449 -20.85 3.41 -12.47
CA GLN A 449 -21.17 3.50 -11.05
C GLN A 449 -20.12 2.83 -10.17
N LEU A 450 -19.63 1.64 -10.56
CA LEU A 450 -18.59 0.93 -9.80
C LEU A 450 -17.24 1.65 -9.86
N LEU A 451 -16.90 2.24 -11.01
CA LEU A 451 -15.73 3.11 -11.15
C LEU A 451 -15.84 4.31 -10.21
N GLY A 452 -17.01 4.97 -10.15
CA GLY A 452 -17.28 6.06 -9.20
C GLY A 452 -17.07 5.62 -7.76
N VAL A 453 -17.65 4.48 -7.34
CA VAL A 453 -17.44 3.91 -6.00
C VAL A 453 -15.96 3.74 -5.68
N MET A 454 -15.16 3.18 -6.60
CA MET A 454 -13.71 3.05 -6.38
C MET A 454 -13.05 4.40 -6.16
N LEU A 455 -13.29 5.37 -7.04
CA LEU A 455 -12.63 6.69 -7.00
C LEU A 455 -12.99 7.48 -5.74
N ASP A 456 -14.25 7.37 -5.29
CA ASP A 456 -14.76 8.12 -4.14
C ASP A 456 -14.49 7.41 -2.80
N SER A 457 -14.15 6.12 -2.81
CA SER A 457 -14.06 5.29 -1.60
C SER A 457 -13.04 5.79 -0.57
N ARG A 458 -11.92 6.38 -1.00
CA ARG A 458 -10.94 6.96 -0.08
C ARG A 458 -11.48 8.21 0.61
N GLU A 459 -12.15 9.11 -0.12
CA GLU A 459 -12.75 10.31 0.47
C GLU A 459 -13.90 9.98 1.40
N ALA A 460 -14.71 8.98 1.05
CA ALA A 460 -15.74 8.46 1.95
C ALA A 460 -15.12 7.93 3.26
N CYS A 461 -14.02 7.16 3.16
CA CYS A 461 -13.29 6.64 4.33
C CYS A 461 -12.76 7.77 5.21
N VAL A 462 -12.12 8.79 4.63
CA VAL A 462 -11.68 9.99 5.37
C VAL A 462 -12.87 10.64 6.06
N SER A 463 -14.00 10.79 5.36
CA SER A 463 -15.17 11.48 5.89
C SER A 463 -15.78 10.75 7.09
N TYR A 464 -15.98 9.43 7.04
CA TYR A 464 -16.55 8.73 8.20
C TYR A 464 -15.54 8.40 9.31
N MET A 465 -14.22 8.46 9.07
CA MET A 465 -13.20 8.20 10.10
C MET A 465 -12.62 9.49 10.69
N MET A 466 -11.93 10.29 9.85
CA MET A 466 -11.06 11.39 10.28
C MET A 466 -11.14 12.57 9.32
N PRO A 467 -12.30 13.22 9.21
CA PRO A 467 -12.47 14.38 8.34
C PRO A 467 -11.69 15.62 8.83
N LEU A 468 -11.54 16.60 7.95
CA LEU A 468 -11.01 17.93 8.22
C LEU A 468 -9.59 17.96 8.83
N GLY A 469 -8.78 16.92 8.60
CA GLY A 469 -7.42 16.83 9.12
C GLY A 469 -7.31 16.22 10.51
N ILE A 470 -8.40 15.74 11.09
CA ILE A 470 -8.34 14.88 12.28
C ILE A 470 -7.54 13.62 11.95
N HIS A 471 -6.74 13.14 12.90
CA HIS A 471 -5.91 11.98 12.68
C HIS A 471 -5.63 11.23 13.98
N HIS A 472 -5.26 9.96 13.84
CA HIS A 472 -4.79 9.07 14.90
C HIS A 472 -5.79 8.85 16.04
N ILE A 473 -7.08 8.75 15.73
CA ILE A 473 -8.16 8.60 16.73
C ILE A 473 -8.77 7.21 16.79
N PHE A 474 -7.98 6.18 16.44
CA PHE A 474 -8.40 4.76 16.46
C PHE A 474 -8.22 4.09 17.81
N ALA A 475 -8.79 2.90 17.92
CA ALA A 475 -8.48 1.94 18.96
C ALA A 475 -6.98 1.62 19.06
N GLY A 476 -6.41 1.74 20.24
CA GLY A 476 -4.97 1.77 20.44
C GLY A 476 -4.21 0.48 20.09
N THR A 477 -4.88 -0.68 20.06
CA THR A 477 -4.19 -1.96 19.90
C THR A 477 -4.25 -2.54 18.48
N HIS A 478 -5.27 -2.17 17.69
CA HIS A 478 -5.52 -2.79 16.39
C HIS A 478 -5.85 -1.80 15.25
N HIS A 479 -5.94 -0.51 15.53
CA HIS A 479 -6.17 0.59 14.58
C HIS A 479 -7.45 0.47 13.72
N TYR A 480 -8.44 -0.33 14.15
CA TYR A 480 -9.62 -0.60 13.35
C TYR A 480 -10.79 0.35 13.63
N GLY A 481 -11.27 0.37 14.86
CA GLY A 481 -12.43 1.16 15.24
C GLY A 481 -12.09 2.51 15.88
N PRO A 482 -13.09 3.36 16.13
CA PRO A 482 -12.91 4.66 16.80
C PRO A 482 -12.70 4.47 18.30
N GLU A 483 -11.66 5.07 18.84
CA GLU A 483 -11.47 5.26 20.28
C GLU A 483 -10.83 6.62 20.58
N PRO A 484 -11.46 7.76 20.23
CA PRO A 484 -10.87 9.09 20.44
C PRO A 484 -10.55 9.37 21.92
N TRP A 485 -11.14 8.61 22.85
CA TRP A 485 -10.90 8.68 24.30
C TRP A 485 -9.75 7.80 24.79
N TYR A 486 -9.12 6.98 23.95
CA TYR A 486 -8.14 5.97 24.39
C TYR A 486 -6.88 6.62 24.96
N ALA A 487 -6.71 6.55 26.27
CA ALA A 487 -5.55 7.09 26.96
C ALA A 487 -5.27 6.29 28.26
N PRO A 488 -4.87 5.02 28.16
CA PRO A 488 -4.60 4.21 29.35
C PRO A 488 -3.39 4.76 30.13
N ARG A 489 -3.46 4.64 31.46
CA ARG A 489 -2.41 5.10 32.35
C ARG A 489 -1.05 4.43 32.02
N GLY A 490 -0.01 5.23 31.87
CA GLY A 490 1.36 4.76 31.64
C GLY A 490 1.71 4.56 30.16
N LEU A 491 0.75 4.71 29.25
CA LEU A 491 1.06 4.75 27.82
C LEU A 491 1.71 6.10 27.45
N ARG A 492 2.64 6.08 26.51
CA ARG A 492 3.22 7.32 25.97
C ARG A 492 2.14 8.21 25.36
N ALA A 493 2.24 9.51 25.59
CA ALA A 493 1.23 10.45 25.08
C ALA A 493 1.03 10.36 23.55
N ASP A 494 2.11 10.28 22.79
CA ASP A 494 2.11 10.20 21.33
C ASP A 494 1.59 8.84 20.77
N TRP A 495 1.16 7.92 21.65
CA TRP A 495 0.44 6.70 21.32
C TRP A 495 -1.06 6.79 21.64
N THR A 496 -1.52 7.96 22.03
CA THR A 496 -2.91 8.16 22.45
C THR A 496 -3.63 9.19 21.57
N PRO A 497 -4.89 8.94 21.15
CA PRO A 497 -5.71 9.89 20.40
C PRO A 497 -5.78 11.30 20.98
N PRO A 498 -5.95 11.52 22.31
CA PRO A 498 -5.97 12.87 22.89
C PRO A 498 -4.72 13.72 22.61
N TYR A 499 -3.57 13.08 22.42
CA TYR A 499 -2.35 13.80 22.02
C TYR A 499 -2.48 14.43 20.64
N TYR A 500 -3.21 13.81 19.72
CA TYR A 500 -3.36 14.29 18.35
C TYR A 500 -4.55 15.25 18.19
N HIS A 501 -5.70 14.90 18.74
CA HIS A 501 -6.89 15.73 18.52
C HIS A 501 -6.96 16.96 19.44
N LYS A 502 -6.31 16.97 20.59
CA LYS A 502 -6.24 18.13 21.51
C LYS A 502 -7.59 18.78 21.83
N ALA A 503 -8.72 18.05 21.76
CA ALA A 503 -10.05 18.61 21.94
C ALA A 503 -10.21 19.23 23.32
N ASP A 504 -10.74 20.43 23.36
CA ASP A 504 -11.10 21.19 24.59
C ASP A 504 -12.35 22.07 24.36
N SER A 505 -12.67 22.94 25.31
CA SER A 505 -13.83 23.84 25.22
C SER A 505 -13.70 24.89 24.10
N ILE A 506 -12.49 25.12 23.57
CA ILE A 506 -12.22 26.12 22.55
C ILE A 506 -12.35 25.48 21.16
N GLY A 507 -11.75 24.28 20.97
CA GLY A 507 -11.64 23.72 19.64
C GLY A 507 -11.10 22.28 19.59
N LEU A 508 -10.65 21.90 18.40
CA LEU A 508 -10.14 20.59 18.04
C LEU A 508 -8.95 20.72 17.08
N GLY A 509 -7.96 19.85 17.22
CA GLY A 509 -6.82 19.75 16.31
C GLY A 509 -5.50 20.16 16.97
N PHE A 510 -4.40 19.77 16.33
CA PHE A 510 -3.04 20.01 16.83
C PHE A 510 -2.48 21.30 16.23
N ASP A 511 -2.16 22.27 17.05
CA ASP A 511 -1.51 23.52 16.60
C ASP A 511 -0.05 23.23 16.17
N ARG A 512 0.15 23.13 14.88
CA ARG A 512 1.45 22.96 14.20
C ARG A 512 1.94 24.21 13.50
N THR A 513 1.25 25.34 13.70
CA THR A 513 1.64 26.64 13.18
C THR A 513 2.96 27.16 13.80
N LEU A 514 3.43 28.31 13.34
CA LEU A 514 4.59 29.00 13.93
C LEU A 514 4.39 29.36 15.41
N ALA A 515 3.14 29.58 15.84
CA ALA A 515 2.80 29.87 17.21
C ALA A 515 2.71 28.60 18.08
N GLY A 516 2.41 27.44 17.47
CA GLY A 516 2.31 26.15 18.11
C GLY A 516 3.64 25.37 18.12
N SER A 517 3.62 24.12 17.62
CA SER A 517 4.83 23.29 17.57
C SER A 517 5.87 23.74 16.53
N GLY A 518 5.47 24.58 15.58
CA GLY A 518 6.33 25.08 14.52
C GLY A 518 6.63 24.08 13.41
N ASN A 519 5.93 22.94 13.35
CA ASN A 519 6.13 21.91 12.32
C ASN A 519 6.01 22.46 10.89
N VAL A 520 5.18 23.47 10.65
CA VAL A 520 5.03 24.13 9.33
C VAL A 520 6.36 24.67 8.77
N LYS A 521 7.37 24.94 9.60
CA LYS A 521 8.72 25.37 9.18
C LYS A 521 9.47 24.29 8.38
N GLN A 522 9.07 23.05 8.50
CA GLN A 522 9.71 21.93 7.79
C GLN A 522 9.27 21.85 6.32
N TYR A 523 8.21 22.57 5.95
CA TYR A 523 7.72 22.66 4.56
C TYR A 523 8.38 23.83 3.81
N PRO A 524 8.41 23.78 2.46
CA PRO A 524 8.81 24.91 1.65
C PRO A 524 8.07 26.20 2.02
N GLU A 525 8.69 27.35 1.85
CA GLU A 525 8.19 28.64 2.33
C GLU A 525 6.74 28.95 1.88
N GLU A 526 6.40 28.61 0.65
CA GLU A 526 5.04 28.80 0.12
C GLU A 526 4.02 27.97 0.90
N LEU A 527 4.32 26.69 1.16
CA LEU A 527 3.45 25.79 1.94
C LEU A 527 3.45 26.14 3.43
N CYS A 528 4.61 26.57 3.96
CA CYS A 528 4.66 27.09 5.32
C CYS A 528 3.67 28.24 5.52
N ARG A 529 3.64 29.21 4.59
CA ARG A 529 2.65 30.32 4.64
C ARG A 529 1.22 29.82 4.49
N LEU A 530 0.97 28.90 3.55
CA LEU A 530 -0.35 28.33 3.29
C LEU A 530 -0.92 27.63 4.52
N TYR A 531 -0.12 26.79 5.17
CA TYR A 531 -0.55 25.98 6.32
C TYR A 531 -0.57 26.76 7.64
N ASN A 532 0.20 27.85 7.73
CA ASN A 532 0.29 28.64 8.98
C ASN A 532 -0.92 29.53 9.25
N ASP A 533 -1.67 29.94 8.23
CA ASP A 533 -2.87 30.74 8.36
C ASP A 533 -4.12 29.87 8.24
N ILE A 534 -4.95 29.90 9.26
CA ILE A 534 -6.19 29.10 9.33
C ILE A 534 -7.15 29.38 8.16
N ASN A 535 -7.13 30.59 7.59
CA ASN A 535 -8.00 30.99 6.49
C ASN A 535 -7.51 30.51 5.12
N THR A 536 -6.21 30.23 4.98
CA THR A 536 -5.61 29.72 3.73
C THR A 536 -5.33 28.23 3.77
N CYS A 537 -5.21 27.65 4.96
CA CYS A 537 -5.00 26.21 5.14
C CYS A 537 -6.11 25.41 4.43
N PRO A 538 -5.78 24.36 3.65
CA PRO A 538 -6.78 23.51 3.07
C PRO A 538 -7.68 22.88 4.16
N GLU A 539 -9.00 22.97 3.99
CA GLU A 539 -9.95 22.50 5.01
C GLU A 539 -9.77 21.01 5.35
N ASN A 540 -9.37 20.19 4.38
CA ASN A 540 -9.08 18.78 4.59
C ASN A 540 -7.82 18.49 5.42
N LEU A 541 -7.02 19.52 5.75
CA LEU A 541 -5.85 19.47 6.63
C LEU A 541 -5.96 20.43 7.82
N LEU A 542 -7.13 21.03 8.03
CA LEU A 542 -7.29 22.14 8.97
C LEU A 542 -6.94 21.72 10.41
N ALA A 543 -7.56 20.68 10.93
CA ALA A 543 -7.28 20.15 12.29
C ALA A 543 -5.91 19.43 12.38
N TRP A 544 -5.24 19.18 11.26
CA TRP A 544 -3.86 18.72 11.26
C TRP A 544 -2.89 19.83 11.68
N PHE A 545 -3.08 21.04 11.15
CA PHE A 545 -2.16 22.17 11.36
C PHE A 545 -2.62 23.14 12.42
N HIS A 546 -3.93 23.20 12.74
CA HIS A 546 -4.51 24.18 13.65
C HIS A 546 -5.29 23.52 14.77
N HIS A 547 -5.29 24.19 15.93
CA HIS A 547 -6.32 24.00 16.94
C HIS A 547 -7.51 24.87 16.56
N VAL A 548 -8.50 24.27 15.89
CA VAL A 548 -9.59 24.97 15.20
C VAL A 548 -10.71 25.27 16.19
N PRO A 549 -11.09 26.54 16.40
CA PRO A 549 -12.24 26.88 17.24
C PRO A 549 -13.55 26.25 16.72
N TRP A 550 -14.39 25.78 17.62
CA TRP A 550 -15.67 25.14 17.27
C TRP A 550 -16.60 26.02 16.42
N ASP A 551 -16.51 27.35 16.53
CA ASP A 551 -17.27 28.33 15.77
C ASP A 551 -16.56 28.95 14.57
N HIS A 552 -15.34 28.45 14.25
CA HIS A 552 -14.63 28.87 13.05
C HIS A 552 -15.51 28.67 11.81
N LYS A 553 -15.56 29.70 10.95
CA LYS A 553 -16.40 29.68 9.74
C LYS A 553 -15.66 28.98 8.61
N MET A 554 -16.26 27.86 8.18
CA MET A 554 -15.81 27.08 7.03
C MET A 554 -16.26 27.73 5.71
N LYS A 555 -15.67 27.33 4.58
CA LYS A 555 -16.02 27.82 3.24
C LYS A 555 -17.48 27.53 2.86
N SER A 556 -18.07 26.50 3.45
CA SER A 556 -19.49 26.18 3.31
C SER A 556 -20.42 27.20 3.99
N GLY A 557 -19.87 28.08 4.83
CA GLY A 557 -20.62 28.99 5.70
C GLY A 557 -21.05 28.39 7.04
N ARG A 558 -20.87 27.08 7.24
CA ARG A 558 -21.12 26.39 8.51
C ARG A 558 -20.06 26.73 9.56
N THR A 559 -20.33 26.45 10.82
CA THR A 559 -19.28 26.39 11.85
C THR A 559 -18.41 25.14 11.65
N PHE A 560 -17.21 25.11 12.20
CA PHE A 560 -16.35 23.93 12.19
C PHE A 560 -17.06 22.70 12.79
N TRP A 561 -17.81 22.89 13.90
CA TRP A 561 -18.61 21.83 14.50
C TRP A 561 -19.67 21.29 13.52
N ASP A 562 -20.47 22.15 12.92
CA ASP A 562 -21.52 21.72 11.99
C ASP A 562 -20.92 21.05 10.74
N GLU A 563 -19.81 21.60 10.21
CA GLU A 563 -19.12 20.99 9.08
C GLU A 563 -18.56 19.61 9.43
N LEU A 564 -17.99 19.45 10.64
CA LEU A 564 -17.51 18.16 11.13
C LEU A 564 -18.66 17.14 11.21
N CYS A 565 -19.81 17.52 11.75
CA CYS A 565 -20.99 16.67 11.81
C CYS A 565 -21.46 16.22 10.42
N HIS A 566 -21.57 17.15 9.48
CA HIS A 566 -22.01 16.86 8.12
C HIS A 566 -20.98 15.99 7.36
N LYS A 567 -19.67 16.20 7.55
CA LYS A 567 -18.65 15.35 6.93
C LYS A 567 -18.77 13.89 7.39
N TYR A 568 -18.97 13.66 8.67
CA TYR A 568 -19.22 12.31 9.19
C TYR A 568 -20.46 11.67 8.57
N ASP A 569 -21.56 12.43 8.48
CA ASP A 569 -22.82 11.95 7.92
C ASP A 569 -22.73 11.68 6.41
N ASP A 570 -22.04 12.54 5.65
CA ASP A 570 -21.73 12.33 4.24
C ASP A 570 -20.98 11.00 4.03
N GLY A 571 -19.97 10.73 4.86
CA GLY A 571 -19.21 9.48 4.81
C GLY A 571 -20.07 8.24 5.06
N VAL A 572 -21.02 8.30 5.99
CA VAL A 572 -21.98 7.22 6.25
C VAL A 572 -22.88 7.00 5.04
N ARG A 573 -23.40 8.07 4.44
CA ARG A 573 -24.26 7.99 3.25
C ARG A 573 -23.51 7.35 2.07
N GLU A 574 -22.26 7.74 1.84
CA GLU A 574 -21.44 7.15 0.79
C GLU A 574 -21.16 5.66 1.03
N ALA A 575 -20.80 5.26 2.26
CA ALA A 575 -20.60 3.85 2.57
C ALA A 575 -21.85 3.00 2.35
N ARG A 576 -23.03 3.54 2.64
CA ARG A 576 -24.32 2.90 2.33
C ARG A 576 -24.61 2.86 0.82
N HIS A 577 -24.22 3.91 0.08
CA HIS A 577 -24.35 3.96 -1.38
C HIS A 577 -23.51 2.88 -2.07
N PHE A 578 -22.30 2.59 -1.58
CA PHE A 578 -21.46 1.52 -2.13
C PHE A 578 -22.16 0.17 -2.13
N LEU A 579 -22.91 -0.13 -1.07
CA LEU A 579 -23.71 -1.37 -0.98
C LEU A 579 -24.79 -1.42 -2.06
N VAL A 580 -25.47 -0.30 -2.30
CA VAL A 580 -26.53 -0.21 -3.35
C VAL A 580 -25.95 -0.45 -4.75
N VAL A 581 -24.78 0.14 -5.04
CA VAL A 581 -24.10 -0.07 -6.34
C VAL A 581 -23.65 -1.52 -6.47
N TRP A 582 -23.10 -2.11 -5.39
CA TRP A 582 -22.65 -3.50 -5.43
C TRP A 582 -23.80 -4.50 -5.62
N ASP A 583 -24.96 -4.25 -5.01
CA ASP A 583 -26.14 -5.11 -5.19
C ASP A 583 -26.56 -5.20 -6.67
N ALA A 584 -26.35 -4.15 -7.45
CA ALA A 584 -26.59 -4.14 -8.89
C ALA A 584 -25.54 -4.95 -9.68
N MET A 585 -24.39 -5.28 -9.08
CA MET A 585 -23.34 -6.11 -9.70
C MET A 585 -23.67 -7.60 -9.73
N LYS A 586 -24.68 -8.07 -9.00
CA LYS A 586 -25.01 -9.49 -8.86
C LYS A 586 -25.08 -10.28 -10.18
N PRO A 587 -25.63 -9.75 -11.30
CA PRO A 587 -25.67 -10.46 -12.57
C PRO A 587 -24.31 -10.57 -13.29
N TYR A 588 -23.28 -9.83 -12.87
CA TYR A 588 -22.02 -9.62 -13.59
C TYR A 588 -20.80 -10.21 -12.88
N VAL A 589 -21.00 -10.79 -11.70
CA VAL A 589 -19.92 -11.37 -10.90
C VAL A 589 -20.32 -12.76 -10.39
N ASP A 590 -19.36 -13.66 -10.20
CA ASP A 590 -19.63 -14.94 -9.59
C ASP A 590 -20.17 -14.79 -8.16
N LEU A 591 -20.98 -15.77 -7.75
CA LEU A 591 -21.70 -15.70 -6.49
C LEU A 591 -20.77 -15.61 -5.27
N GLN A 592 -19.63 -16.31 -5.31
CA GLN A 592 -18.67 -16.30 -4.21
C GLN A 592 -18.11 -14.89 -3.97
N ARG A 593 -17.55 -14.26 -5.00
CA ARG A 593 -17.01 -12.87 -4.88
C ARG A 593 -18.13 -11.87 -4.57
N PHE A 594 -19.33 -12.07 -5.16
CA PHE A 594 -20.46 -11.21 -4.86
C PHE A 594 -20.80 -11.23 -3.36
N ASP A 595 -20.97 -12.41 -2.77
CA ASP A 595 -21.36 -12.57 -1.37
C ASP A 595 -20.24 -12.10 -0.41
N GLU A 596 -18.98 -12.36 -0.73
CA GLU A 596 -17.83 -11.90 0.08
C GLU A 596 -17.76 -10.38 0.12
N VAL A 597 -17.84 -9.70 -1.01
CA VAL A 597 -17.80 -8.23 -1.08
C VAL A 597 -19.05 -7.63 -0.45
N GLN A 598 -20.24 -8.19 -0.69
CA GLN A 598 -21.49 -7.69 -0.10
C GLN A 598 -21.44 -7.72 1.44
N ARG A 599 -20.94 -8.81 2.02
CA ARG A 599 -20.75 -8.90 3.49
C ARG A 599 -19.81 -7.83 4.00
N LYS A 600 -18.68 -7.58 3.30
CA LYS A 600 -17.71 -6.56 3.66
C LYS A 600 -18.27 -5.13 3.57
N LEU A 601 -19.05 -4.83 2.52
CA LEU A 601 -19.70 -3.51 2.39
C LEU A 601 -20.77 -3.28 3.45
N ARG A 602 -21.49 -4.32 3.90
CA ARG A 602 -22.40 -4.21 5.05
C ARG A 602 -21.65 -3.88 6.34
N ILE A 603 -20.48 -4.48 6.55
CA ILE A 603 -19.59 -4.16 7.66
C ILE A 603 -19.15 -2.70 7.55
N GLN A 604 -18.68 -2.26 6.38
CA GLN A 604 -18.23 -0.89 6.15
C GLN A 604 -19.33 0.15 6.43
N ALA A 605 -20.56 -0.09 5.96
CA ALA A 605 -21.69 0.80 6.22
C ALA A 605 -22.02 0.91 7.71
N ARG A 606 -22.04 -0.21 8.44
CA ARG A 606 -22.21 -0.25 9.89
C ARG A 606 -21.07 0.45 10.62
N ASP A 607 -19.83 0.19 10.22
CA ASP A 607 -18.66 0.74 10.88
C ASP A 607 -18.52 2.24 10.63
N ALA A 608 -18.94 2.74 9.45
CA ALA A 608 -19.01 4.17 9.16
C ALA A 608 -19.96 4.89 10.15
N GLU A 609 -21.12 4.29 10.44
CA GLU A 609 -22.07 4.79 11.45
C GLU A 609 -21.46 4.75 12.86
N TRP A 610 -20.80 3.64 13.23
CA TRP A 610 -20.08 3.53 14.49
C TRP A 610 -19.02 4.63 14.67
N TRP A 611 -18.21 4.89 13.63
CA TRP A 611 -17.20 5.95 13.64
C TRP A 611 -17.83 7.32 13.84
N ARG A 612 -18.88 7.66 13.06
CA ARG A 612 -19.62 8.93 13.19
C ARG A 612 -20.13 9.12 14.62
N ASP A 613 -20.87 8.14 15.10
CA ASP A 613 -21.58 8.25 16.37
C ASP A 613 -20.59 8.35 17.55
N ALA A 614 -19.58 7.51 17.59
CA ALA A 614 -18.56 7.51 18.62
C ALA A 614 -17.79 8.84 18.67
N CYS A 615 -17.37 9.34 17.51
CA CYS A 615 -16.59 10.58 17.42
C CYS A 615 -17.45 11.81 17.75
N LEU A 616 -18.65 11.92 17.19
CA LEU A 616 -19.54 13.08 17.46
C LEU A 616 -19.98 13.14 18.91
N LEU A 617 -20.38 12.03 19.52
CA LEU A 617 -20.74 11.98 20.93
C LEU A 617 -19.56 12.37 21.85
N TYR A 618 -18.35 11.91 21.49
CA TYR A 618 -17.16 12.26 22.27
C TYR A 618 -16.80 13.74 22.13
N PHE A 619 -16.68 14.27 20.92
CA PHE A 619 -16.32 15.66 20.69
C PHE A 619 -17.40 16.64 21.16
N GLN A 620 -18.68 16.22 21.17
CA GLN A 620 -19.78 16.98 21.76
C GLN A 620 -19.58 17.25 23.28
N THR A 621 -18.87 16.36 23.99
CA THR A 621 -18.55 16.59 25.41
C THR A 621 -17.66 17.81 25.62
N PHE A 622 -16.90 18.23 24.59
CA PHE A 622 -16.07 19.44 24.61
C PHE A 622 -16.78 20.65 23.99
N SER A 623 -17.32 20.50 22.78
CA SER A 623 -17.97 21.60 22.06
C SER A 623 -19.22 22.12 22.74
N LYS A 624 -19.94 21.26 23.46
CA LYS A 624 -21.26 21.57 24.09
C LYS A 624 -22.32 22.01 23.08
N ARG A 625 -22.11 21.75 21.78
CA ARG A 625 -23.04 22.15 20.73
C ARG A 625 -23.95 20.99 20.34
N PRO A 626 -25.21 21.23 19.93
CA PRO A 626 -26.08 20.16 19.44
C PRO A 626 -25.56 19.62 18.14
N ILE A 627 -25.82 18.33 17.88
CA ILE A 627 -25.69 17.73 16.53
C ILE A 627 -26.80 18.34 15.65
N PRO A 628 -26.53 18.78 14.41
CA PRO A 628 -27.53 19.37 13.53
C PRO A 628 -28.74 18.48 13.33
N SER A 629 -29.95 19.06 13.35
CA SER A 629 -31.21 18.32 13.28
C SER A 629 -31.56 17.79 11.88
N ASP A 630 -30.84 18.21 10.86
CA ASP A 630 -30.99 17.81 9.46
C ASP A 630 -30.16 16.58 9.07
N MET A 631 -29.51 15.94 10.03
CA MET A 631 -28.75 14.70 9.86
C MET A 631 -29.23 13.59 10.80
N GLU A 632 -28.79 12.36 10.54
CA GLU A 632 -29.08 11.22 11.37
C GLU A 632 -28.38 11.34 12.75
N HIS A 633 -29.12 11.11 13.82
CA HIS A 633 -28.60 11.22 15.17
C HIS A 633 -28.14 9.87 15.73
N PRO A 634 -27.11 9.83 16.59
CA PRO A 634 -26.69 8.62 17.30
C PRO A 634 -27.83 7.98 18.08
N VAL A 635 -27.95 6.67 17.98
CA VAL A 635 -28.95 5.87 18.73
C VAL A 635 -28.43 5.52 20.12
N HIS A 636 -27.13 5.31 20.26
CA HIS A 636 -26.46 5.01 21.52
C HIS A 636 -25.93 6.26 22.19
N ASN A 637 -25.76 6.22 23.50
CA ASN A 637 -25.02 7.25 24.22
C ASN A 637 -23.51 6.96 24.26
N LEU A 638 -22.70 7.93 24.70
CA LEU A 638 -21.25 7.80 24.71
C LEU A 638 -20.74 6.65 25.59
N ASP A 639 -21.40 6.39 26.73
CA ASP A 639 -20.97 5.34 27.65
C ASP A 639 -21.23 3.94 27.07
N GLU A 640 -22.30 3.78 26.29
CA GLU A 640 -22.55 2.59 25.52
C GLU A 640 -21.52 2.42 24.41
N MET A 641 -21.19 3.49 23.66
CA MET A 641 -20.16 3.46 22.61
C MET A 641 -18.79 3.07 23.15
N LYS A 642 -18.43 3.51 24.35
CA LYS A 642 -17.19 3.13 25.04
C LYS A 642 -17.13 1.65 25.43
N GLN A 643 -18.24 0.93 25.42
CA GLN A 643 -18.30 -0.50 25.72
C GLN A 643 -18.12 -1.39 24.47
N PHE A 644 -18.24 -0.82 23.28
CA PHE A 644 -18.03 -1.57 22.05
C PHE A 644 -16.57 -2.01 21.95
N ARG A 645 -16.37 -3.31 21.74
CA ARG A 645 -15.04 -3.91 21.64
C ARG A 645 -14.99 -4.83 20.43
N ILE A 646 -13.86 -4.82 19.75
CA ILE A 646 -13.54 -5.77 18.69
C ILE A 646 -12.39 -6.63 19.20
N PRO A 647 -12.63 -7.93 19.44
CA PRO A 647 -11.60 -8.83 19.96
C PRO A 647 -10.67 -9.26 18.83
N ILE A 648 -9.84 -8.34 18.36
CA ILE A 648 -8.83 -8.61 17.30
C ILE A 648 -7.44 -8.26 17.79
N THR A 649 -6.46 -8.89 17.17
CA THR A 649 -5.05 -8.53 17.27
C THR A 649 -4.57 -7.89 15.95
N MET A 650 -3.36 -7.36 15.93
CA MET A 650 -2.73 -6.84 14.71
C MET A 650 -2.48 -7.93 13.63
N TYR A 651 -2.70 -9.21 13.95
CA TYR A 651 -2.44 -10.36 13.08
C TYR A 651 -3.71 -11.05 12.58
N GLU A 652 -4.88 -10.54 12.91
CA GLU A 652 -6.16 -11.19 12.60
C GLU A 652 -7.09 -10.22 11.87
N ASN A 653 -7.89 -10.76 10.97
CA ASN A 653 -8.99 -10.01 10.36
C ASN A 653 -9.98 -9.56 11.42
N PRO A 654 -10.52 -8.33 11.33
CA PRO A 654 -11.61 -7.90 12.18
C PRO A 654 -12.81 -8.85 12.05
N PRO A 655 -13.49 -9.19 13.15
CA PRO A 655 -14.68 -10.04 13.10
C PRO A 655 -15.84 -9.34 12.35
N TYR A 656 -16.83 -10.13 11.91
CA TYR A 656 -18.03 -9.61 11.26
C TYR A 656 -18.98 -8.84 12.20
N GLY A 657 -18.64 -8.72 13.45
CA GLY A 657 -19.38 -7.97 14.45
C GLY A 657 -18.44 -7.51 15.57
N TYR A 658 -18.89 -6.56 16.35
CA TYR A 658 -18.25 -6.16 17.58
C TYR A 658 -19.10 -6.56 18.79
N THR A 659 -18.46 -6.80 19.90
CA THR A 659 -19.13 -7.13 21.16
C THR A 659 -19.31 -5.85 21.98
N LYS A 660 -20.46 -5.80 22.67
CA LYS A 660 -20.70 -4.78 23.71
C LYS A 660 -19.97 -5.12 24.99
#